data_1dee412152819f0ec7bbc66afbb8107e
#
_entry.id   1dee412152819f0ec7bbc66afbb8107e
#
_cell.length_a   1.000
_cell.length_b   1.000
_cell.length_c   1.000
_cell.angle_alpha   90.00
_cell.angle_beta   90.00
_cell.angle_gamma   90.00
#
_symmetry.space_group_name_H-M   'P 1'
#
loop_
_entity.id
_entity.type
_entity.pdbx_description
1 polymer ?
#
loop_
_entity_poly.entity_id
_entity_poly.type
_entity_poly.pdbx_seq_one_letter_code
_entity_poly.pdbx_strand_id
1 'polypeptide(L)'
;MAITAVTLAPMAGAVSSVGPGVGGPHGHIGATVEPGIGNVYCIDSSLDISFGRGIVSDTIVSSVPARAGVVGAIDAGPDAVRGMNFIASTWGGTSDDVTAAAVGIATMAFVKAGGFATAASYTTRSDVIERARSMYDQAQGIIDAGDGESASGEVTLTIDPSDDYRGRLRVAATVPATGTLTLTNGIFAENNSDTLTGVRTDVDYPIIGVPPTADGAPYRIGAASAGDFSGGQTWPDRVRVLDYGSSYQRVITGIGPVALRFPVHGEDQRDRSTTFHPVLTSRTAPVSPNGQLSDTLTFTTAPDENGVNNGWPRDLDGAHRLVSFTVTAYATGSSAPAESPDVPQDAVAVGAATVRATGPGTTQTVTIPGTHPQGRYTFVASYDEAGTPPETRPYLPADYAWSHAFGMESETTTVPMKIMLSSKILSDAVGPAGRGDDAVTLSTAGPWLADAAGRPIEVVALGHYVHLPAGTTGAADELPEGAEVRGTVRAVFTASGTQETMTLEVLSGEIAAPETVEGTMSWQWSIPRDAQTWPDLVIPSQEKVGLPEQTQLIRLPLVTTRAQSDVDWGGTATDTAIVTGPLPGTGAVTVRWEAFRGPDGASDLTSVCTPENRLPLDGTPVAVTTTPGEYQSPAVQDVRFPVVWQEIATWIPSSGAPVDYHRGECGVPHEISTPAPPEASAPASRLAATGGGAATSALWLAGGLGAGGLAALLLAMRLRRARRSSLAR
;
A
#
# COMPACT_ATOMS: atom_id res chain seq x y z
N MET A 1 14.90 -20.75 -62.27
CA MET A 1 13.44 -21.05 -62.15
C MET A 1 13.01 -21.68 -63.46
N ALA A 2 12.64 -22.95 -63.54
CA ALA A 2 12.27 -23.65 -64.78
C ALA A 2 10.92 -23.09 -65.26
N ILE A 3 10.90 -22.49 -66.43
CA ILE A 3 9.70 -21.98 -67.07
C ILE A 3 8.95 -23.17 -67.68
N THR A 4 7.85 -23.54 -67.08
CA THR A 4 6.95 -24.56 -67.61
C THR A 4 6.23 -24.00 -68.83
N ALA A 5 6.55 -24.54 -70.00
CA ALA A 5 5.81 -24.23 -71.23
C ALA A 5 4.35 -24.75 -71.07
N VAL A 6 3.42 -23.85 -71.09
CA VAL A 6 1.98 -24.24 -71.18
C VAL A 6 1.65 -24.56 -72.54
N THR A 7 1.48 -25.84 -72.85
CA THR A 7 0.98 -26.35 -74.15
C THR A 7 -0.56 -26.29 -74.12
N LEU A 8 -1.13 -25.47 -74.99
CA LEU A 8 -2.63 -25.43 -75.19
C LEU A 8 -3.04 -26.55 -76.13
N ALA A 9 -4.06 -27.28 -75.82
CA ALA A 9 -4.54 -28.35 -76.64
C ALA A 9 -5.07 -27.80 -77.98
N PRO A 10 -4.84 -28.44 -79.11
CA PRO A 10 -5.28 -27.96 -80.42
C PRO A 10 -6.82 -27.99 -80.53
N MET A 11 -7.42 -26.86 -80.90
CA MET A 11 -8.85 -26.82 -81.31
C MET A 11 -9.01 -27.35 -82.73
N ALA A 12 -9.69 -28.46 -82.85
CA ALA A 12 -9.99 -29.02 -84.18
C ALA A 12 -11.21 -28.28 -84.84
N GLY A 13 -11.03 -27.75 -86.03
CA GLY A 13 -12.17 -27.48 -86.95
C GLY A 13 -12.27 -26.15 -87.67
N ALA A 14 -11.46 -25.14 -87.39
CA ALA A 14 -11.47 -23.89 -88.14
C ALA A 14 -10.17 -23.68 -88.90
N VAL A 15 -10.23 -23.22 -90.14
CA VAL A 15 -9.06 -23.06 -91.04
C VAL A 15 -8.61 -21.61 -91.00
N SER A 16 -7.29 -21.36 -90.88
CA SER A 16 -6.73 -20.02 -91.04
C SER A 16 -7.08 -19.41 -92.43
N SER A 17 -7.31 -18.13 -92.39
CA SER A 17 -7.73 -17.38 -93.62
C SER A 17 -6.84 -16.12 -93.81
N VAL A 18 -6.86 -15.59 -95.02
CA VAL A 18 -6.23 -14.30 -95.28
C VAL A 18 -6.94 -13.20 -94.47
N GLY A 19 -6.21 -12.47 -93.73
CA GLY A 19 -6.67 -11.29 -92.94
C GLY A 19 -6.42 -9.99 -93.71
N PRO A 20 -6.59 -8.85 -93.02
CA PRO A 20 -6.30 -7.54 -93.60
C PRO A 20 -4.83 -7.42 -93.99
N GLY A 21 -4.55 -6.76 -95.11
CA GLY A 21 -3.24 -6.58 -95.71
C GLY A 21 -3.26 -6.11 -97.13
N VAL A 22 -2.04 -5.98 -97.67
CA VAL A 22 -1.85 -5.51 -99.06
C VAL A 22 -1.14 -6.56 -99.95
N GLY A 23 -1.42 -6.59 -101.27
CA GLY A 23 -0.61 -7.32 -102.21
C GLY A 23 0.78 -6.68 -102.36
N GLY A 24 1.84 -7.50 -102.47
CA GLY A 24 3.21 -7.03 -102.71
C GLY A 24 3.94 -7.94 -103.72
N PRO A 25 5.21 -7.62 -104.03
CA PRO A 25 6.03 -8.41 -104.96
C PRO A 25 6.25 -9.86 -104.51
N HIS A 26 6.08 -10.12 -103.25
CA HIS A 26 6.28 -11.43 -102.60
C HIS A 26 4.96 -12.07 -102.11
N GLY A 27 3.81 -11.57 -102.55
CA GLY A 27 2.49 -12.09 -102.17
C GLY A 27 1.79 -11.18 -101.19
N HIS A 28 0.92 -11.74 -100.33
CA HIS A 28 0.16 -11.02 -99.35
C HIS A 28 1.06 -10.57 -98.20
N ILE A 29 1.01 -9.30 -97.83
CA ILE A 29 1.72 -8.71 -96.67
C ILE A 29 0.62 -8.18 -95.74
N GLY A 30 0.59 -8.68 -94.51
CA GLY A 30 -0.39 -8.34 -93.53
C GLY A 30 -0.67 -9.46 -92.55
N ALA A 31 -1.91 -9.51 -92.10
CA ALA A 31 -2.33 -10.51 -91.13
C ALA A 31 -2.80 -11.80 -91.78
N THR A 32 -2.63 -12.90 -91.14
CA THR A 32 -3.39 -14.14 -91.26
C THR A 32 -4.37 -14.19 -90.06
N VAL A 33 -5.59 -14.58 -90.27
CA VAL A 33 -6.57 -14.74 -89.21
C VAL A 33 -6.60 -16.18 -88.76
N GLU A 34 -6.22 -16.40 -87.55
CA GLU A 34 -6.28 -17.70 -86.88
C GLU A 34 -7.55 -17.79 -86.02
N PRO A 35 -8.35 -18.85 -86.21
CA PRO A 35 -9.56 -19.04 -85.44
C PRO A 35 -9.32 -19.11 -83.95
N GLY A 36 -10.08 -18.33 -83.20
CA GLY A 36 -9.91 -18.24 -81.68
C GLY A 36 -8.70 -17.43 -81.17
N ILE A 37 -7.87 -16.94 -82.14
CA ILE A 37 -6.69 -16.11 -81.76
C ILE A 37 -6.84 -14.70 -82.39
N GLY A 38 -7.29 -14.61 -83.61
CA GLY A 38 -7.36 -13.35 -84.34
C GLY A 38 -6.21 -13.16 -85.30
N ASN A 39 -5.83 -11.92 -85.55
CA ASN A 39 -4.77 -11.56 -86.48
C ASN A 39 -3.37 -12.02 -85.90
N VAL A 40 -2.63 -12.73 -86.80
CA VAL A 40 -1.28 -13.17 -86.57
C VAL A 40 -0.38 -12.73 -87.72
N TYR A 41 0.91 -12.52 -87.50
CA TYR A 41 1.81 -11.91 -88.46
C TYR A 41 3.02 -12.81 -88.72
N CYS A 42 3.31 -12.99 -90.04
CA CYS A 42 4.41 -13.83 -90.47
C CYS A 42 5.77 -13.31 -90.07
N ILE A 43 6.64 -14.22 -89.67
CA ILE A 43 8.06 -13.93 -89.33
C ILE A 43 9.04 -14.71 -90.21
N ASP A 44 8.62 -15.67 -90.95
CA ASP A 44 9.44 -16.52 -91.87
C ASP A 44 9.07 -16.30 -93.33
N SER A 45 9.29 -15.12 -93.84
CA SER A 45 8.76 -14.58 -95.10
C SER A 45 9.19 -15.31 -96.40
N SER A 46 10.06 -16.32 -96.36
CA SER A 46 10.43 -17.08 -97.55
C SER A 46 9.85 -18.50 -97.59
N LEU A 47 8.97 -18.80 -96.63
CA LEU A 47 8.24 -20.07 -96.60
C LEU A 47 6.78 -19.87 -97.01
N ASP A 48 6.09 -20.99 -97.34
CA ASP A 48 4.70 -20.94 -97.69
C ASP A 48 3.79 -20.57 -96.55
N ILE A 49 2.69 -19.90 -96.83
CA ILE A 49 1.63 -19.62 -95.88
C ILE A 49 0.91 -20.92 -95.48
N SER A 50 0.54 -21.09 -94.27
CA SER A 50 0.01 -22.30 -93.63
C SER A 50 -1.50 -22.51 -93.78
N PHE A 51 -2.17 -21.86 -94.69
CA PHE A 51 -3.63 -21.98 -94.81
C PHE A 51 -4.17 -23.42 -94.88
N GLY A 52 -5.06 -23.77 -93.98
CA GLY A 52 -5.62 -25.09 -93.82
C GLY A 52 -4.76 -26.13 -93.17
N ARG A 53 -3.71 -25.73 -92.56
CA ARG A 53 -2.80 -26.60 -91.75
C ARG A 53 -3.07 -26.49 -90.27
N GLY A 54 -2.89 -27.60 -89.57
CA GLY A 54 -2.97 -27.61 -88.11
C GLY A 54 -1.72 -26.96 -87.44
N ILE A 55 -1.91 -26.23 -86.36
CA ILE A 55 -0.84 -25.71 -85.55
C ILE A 55 -0.09 -26.89 -84.96
N VAL A 56 1.22 -26.97 -85.22
CA VAL A 56 2.16 -27.98 -84.62
C VAL A 56 2.65 -27.56 -83.22
N SER A 57 2.85 -26.28 -83.07
CA SER A 57 3.30 -25.71 -81.76
C SER A 57 2.67 -24.33 -81.57
N ASP A 58 2.19 -24.08 -80.37
CA ASP A 58 1.60 -22.82 -79.89
C ASP A 58 2.32 -22.50 -78.54
N THR A 59 3.19 -21.56 -78.59
CA THR A 59 4.08 -21.26 -77.41
C THR A 59 4.28 -19.77 -77.23
N ILE A 60 4.45 -19.36 -75.92
CA ILE A 60 4.89 -18.02 -75.58
C ILE A 60 6.38 -18.12 -75.34
N VAL A 61 7.18 -17.36 -76.12
CA VAL A 61 8.64 -17.41 -76.10
C VAL A 61 9.24 -16.02 -75.82
N SER A 62 10.46 -16.00 -75.23
CA SER A 62 11.28 -14.81 -75.02
C SER A 62 12.41 -14.67 -76.08
N SER A 63 12.51 -15.61 -76.99
CA SER A 63 13.40 -15.52 -78.17
C SER A 63 12.82 -16.28 -79.30
N VAL A 64 13.04 -15.80 -80.56
CA VAL A 64 12.64 -16.44 -81.76
C VAL A 64 13.91 -16.82 -82.52
N PRO A 65 14.32 -18.10 -82.52
CA PRO A 65 15.52 -18.55 -83.23
C PRO A 65 15.33 -18.46 -84.77
N ALA A 66 16.43 -18.15 -85.49
CA ALA A 66 16.46 -18.15 -86.91
C ALA A 66 16.06 -19.52 -87.44
N ARG A 67 15.14 -19.55 -88.43
CA ARG A 67 14.67 -20.81 -89.01
C ARG A 67 15.49 -21.25 -90.24
N ALA A 68 15.94 -22.48 -90.18
CA ALA A 68 16.71 -23.05 -91.28
C ALA A 68 15.88 -22.95 -92.58
N GLY A 69 16.52 -22.56 -93.71
CA GLY A 69 15.90 -22.39 -95.00
C GLY A 69 15.21 -21.04 -95.22
N VAL A 70 15.10 -20.19 -94.20
CA VAL A 70 14.56 -18.82 -94.37
C VAL A 70 15.74 -17.88 -94.68
N VAL A 71 15.70 -17.28 -95.89
CA VAL A 71 16.76 -16.36 -96.33
C VAL A 71 16.83 -15.13 -95.43
N GLY A 72 18.03 -14.85 -94.95
CA GLY A 72 18.26 -13.68 -94.14
C GLY A 72 17.64 -13.71 -92.71
N ALA A 73 17.17 -14.87 -92.20
CA ALA A 73 16.69 -14.98 -90.86
C ALA A 73 17.83 -14.81 -89.88
N ILE A 74 17.53 -14.09 -88.80
CA ILE A 74 18.42 -13.92 -87.60
C ILE A 74 17.65 -14.32 -86.39
N ASP A 75 18.37 -14.64 -85.35
CA ASP A 75 17.80 -14.85 -84.01
C ASP A 75 17.29 -13.50 -83.44
N ALA A 76 16.01 -13.50 -83.03
CA ALA A 76 15.46 -12.39 -82.26
C ALA A 76 15.56 -12.70 -80.77
N GLY A 77 16.38 -11.98 -80.07
CA GLY A 77 16.53 -12.07 -78.60
C GLY A 77 15.40 -11.36 -77.83
N PRO A 78 15.50 -11.32 -76.53
CA PRO A 78 14.44 -10.75 -75.67
C PRO A 78 13.99 -9.33 -76.05
N ASP A 79 14.94 -8.42 -76.35
CA ASP A 79 14.62 -7.05 -76.72
C ASP A 79 13.85 -6.98 -78.05
N ALA A 80 14.28 -7.74 -79.05
CA ALA A 80 13.55 -7.84 -80.33
C ALA A 80 12.13 -8.42 -80.14
N VAL A 81 11.98 -9.42 -79.26
CA VAL A 81 10.68 -10.01 -78.91
C VAL A 81 9.80 -9.00 -78.16
N ARG A 82 10.37 -8.18 -77.31
CA ARG A 82 9.66 -7.06 -76.65
C ARG A 82 9.08 -6.08 -77.68
N GLY A 83 9.90 -5.66 -78.62
CA GLY A 83 9.46 -4.80 -79.76
C GLY A 83 8.37 -5.43 -80.60
N MET A 84 8.51 -6.74 -80.94
CA MET A 84 7.51 -7.48 -81.61
C MET A 84 6.18 -7.58 -80.85
N ASN A 85 6.24 -7.86 -79.58
CA ASN A 85 5.06 -7.86 -78.71
C ASN A 85 4.36 -6.48 -78.63
N PHE A 86 5.12 -5.41 -78.48
CA PHE A 86 4.59 -4.05 -78.51
C PHE A 86 3.82 -3.77 -79.80
N ILE A 87 4.45 -4.01 -80.95
CA ILE A 87 3.83 -3.77 -82.26
C ILE A 87 2.57 -4.61 -82.43
N ALA A 88 2.70 -5.93 -82.25
CA ALA A 88 1.58 -6.88 -82.50
C ALA A 88 0.43 -6.65 -81.48
N SER A 89 0.68 -6.24 -80.24
CA SER A 89 -0.36 -5.94 -79.29
C SER A 89 -1.07 -4.59 -79.57
N THR A 90 -0.26 -3.59 -79.96
CA THR A 90 -0.82 -2.22 -80.11
C THR A 90 -1.65 -2.08 -81.42
N TRP A 91 -1.15 -2.66 -82.50
CA TRP A 91 -1.76 -2.45 -83.79
C TRP A 91 -2.21 -3.76 -84.45
N GLY A 92 -1.87 -4.93 -83.99
CA GLY A 92 -2.11 -6.21 -84.62
C GLY A 92 -3.55 -6.59 -84.71
N GLY A 93 -4.46 -6.10 -83.89
CA GLY A 93 -5.89 -6.35 -83.94
C GLY A 93 -6.63 -5.54 -84.98
N THR A 94 -5.96 -4.81 -85.91
CA THR A 94 -6.52 -3.92 -86.93
C THR A 94 -7.29 -4.64 -87.95
N SER A 95 -8.35 -3.99 -88.55
CA SER A 95 -9.02 -4.39 -89.77
C SER A 95 -8.58 -3.53 -91.02
N ASP A 96 -7.68 -2.55 -90.79
CA ASP A 96 -7.14 -1.70 -91.87
C ASP A 96 -5.97 -2.39 -92.60
N ASP A 97 -6.11 -2.55 -93.90
CA ASP A 97 -5.11 -3.28 -94.64
C ASP A 97 -3.69 -2.69 -94.65
N VAL A 98 -3.60 -1.36 -94.67
CA VAL A 98 -2.32 -0.67 -94.63
C VAL A 98 -1.67 -0.85 -93.28
N THR A 99 -2.45 -0.72 -92.16
CA THR A 99 -1.98 -0.94 -90.85
C THR A 99 -1.54 -2.38 -90.61
N ALA A 100 -2.30 -3.37 -91.07
CA ALA A 100 -1.94 -4.77 -90.93
C ALA A 100 -0.66 -5.10 -91.72
N ALA A 101 -0.52 -4.56 -92.95
CA ALA A 101 0.74 -4.70 -93.68
C ALA A 101 1.94 -4.05 -92.98
N ALA A 102 1.71 -2.89 -92.41
CA ALA A 102 2.74 -2.19 -91.62
C ALA A 102 3.18 -2.99 -90.39
N VAL A 103 2.28 -3.61 -89.64
CA VAL A 103 2.57 -4.53 -88.53
C VAL A 103 3.46 -5.69 -88.99
N GLY A 104 3.09 -6.32 -90.11
CA GLY A 104 3.89 -7.42 -90.69
C GLY A 104 5.30 -7.02 -91.09
N ILE A 105 5.52 -5.83 -91.67
CA ILE A 105 6.85 -5.29 -92.00
C ILE A 105 7.61 -4.93 -90.75
N ALA A 106 6.98 -4.26 -89.84
CA ALA A 106 7.63 -3.80 -88.61
C ALA A 106 8.06 -4.97 -87.68
N THR A 107 7.26 -6.00 -87.52
CA THR A 107 7.62 -7.20 -86.75
C THR A 107 8.68 -8.04 -87.45
N MET A 108 8.58 -8.17 -88.78
CA MET A 108 9.58 -8.87 -89.61
C MET A 108 10.97 -8.21 -89.48
N ALA A 109 11.04 -6.92 -89.32
CA ALA A 109 12.32 -6.17 -89.13
C ALA A 109 13.21 -6.72 -88.01
N PHE A 110 12.59 -7.33 -87.00
CA PHE A 110 13.32 -7.85 -85.78
C PHE A 110 13.90 -9.26 -86.00
N VAL A 111 13.46 -9.96 -87.09
CA VAL A 111 13.87 -11.34 -87.43
C VAL A 111 14.66 -11.42 -88.71
N LYS A 112 15.00 -10.29 -89.35
CA LYS A 112 15.73 -10.22 -90.62
C LYS A 112 17.05 -9.51 -90.53
N ALA A 113 18.07 -10.13 -91.10
CA ALA A 113 19.38 -9.46 -91.27
C ALA A 113 19.16 -8.20 -92.14
N GLY A 114 19.78 -7.07 -91.69
CA GLY A 114 19.55 -5.75 -92.26
C GLY A 114 18.33 -5.02 -91.74
N GLY A 115 17.59 -5.64 -90.80
CA GLY A 115 16.56 -5.00 -90.01
C GLY A 115 15.46 -4.41 -90.85
N PHE A 116 15.03 -3.21 -90.47
CA PHE A 116 13.93 -2.51 -91.12
C PHE A 116 14.15 -2.29 -92.64
N ALA A 117 15.37 -2.00 -93.06
CA ALA A 117 15.66 -1.77 -94.46
C ALA A 117 15.32 -3.02 -95.35
N THR A 118 15.70 -4.20 -94.82
CA THR A 118 15.41 -5.44 -95.52
C THR A 118 13.89 -5.75 -95.50
N ALA A 119 13.22 -5.60 -94.31
CA ALA A 119 11.78 -5.85 -94.20
C ALA A 119 10.96 -4.90 -95.08
N ALA A 120 11.31 -3.62 -95.18
CA ALA A 120 10.64 -2.64 -95.99
C ALA A 120 10.69 -2.98 -97.52
N SER A 121 11.69 -3.72 -97.98
CA SER A 121 11.81 -4.12 -99.37
C SER A 121 10.73 -5.12 -99.86
N TYR A 122 9.97 -5.69 -98.93
CA TYR A 122 8.86 -6.60 -99.26
C TYR A 122 7.62 -5.90 -99.83
N THR A 123 7.56 -4.55 -99.77
CA THR A 123 6.51 -3.73 -100.32
C THR A 123 7.09 -2.52 -101.06
N THR A 124 6.35 -2.04 -102.12
CA THR A 124 6.66 -0.77 -102.77
C THR A 124 5.72 0.37 -102.36
N ARG A 125 4.81 0.09 -101.46
CA ARG A 125 3.81 1.07 -100.97
C ARG A 125 4.41 1.97 -99.88
N SER A 126 4.56 3.24 -100.22
CA SER A 126 5.18 4.24 -99.31
C SER A 126 4.37 4.42 -98.05
N ASP A 127 3.01 4.39 -98.10
CA ASP A 127 2.15 4.52 -96.94
C ASP A 127 2.33 3.38 -95.93
N VAL A 128 2.54 2.16 -96.41
CA VAL A 128 2.85 0.99 -95.56
C VAL A 128 4.22 1.15 -94.95
N ILE A 129 5.25 1.55 -95.79
CA ILE A 129 6.65 1.72 -95.26
C ILE A 129 6.71 2.80 -94.25
N GLU A 130 6.08 3.94 -94.46
CA GLU A 130 6.06 5.06 -93.49
C GLU A 130 5.43 4.66 -92.14
N ARG A 131 4.26 3.99 -92.26
CA ARG A 131 3.54 3.50 -91.06
C ARG A 131 4.37 2.43 -90.32
N ALA A 132 4.93 1.47 -91.07
CA ALA A 132 5.79 0.46 -90.50
C ALA A 132 7.07 1.03 -89.82
N ARG A 133 7.63 2.09 -90.45
CA ARG A 133 8.78 2.83 -89.81
C ARG A 133 8.38 3.42 -88.50
N SER A 134 7.25 4.12 -88.47
CA SER A 134 6.73 4.71 -87.23
C SER A 134 6.54 3.69 -86.10
N MET A 135 5.98 2.51 -86.42
CA MET A 135 5.77 1.41 -85.48
C MET A 135 7.09 0.84 -84.98
N TYR A 136 8.03 0.62 -85.96
CA TYR A 136 9.36 0.09 -85.61
C TYR A 136 10.19 1.08 -84.69
N ASP A 137 10.14 2.35 -85.05
CA ASP A 137 10.84 3.37 -84.26
C ASP A 137 10.23 3.52 -82.82
N GLN A 138 8.91 3.41 -82.74
CA GLN A 138 8.23 3.37 -81.43
C GLN A 138 8.63 2.10 -80.68
N ALA A 139 8.71 0.95 -81.32
CA ALA A 139 9.17 -0.30 -80.68
C ALA A 139 10.66 -0.21 -80.24
N GLN A 140 11.52 0.46 -81.03
CA GLN A 140 12.90 0.74 -80.63
C GLN A 140 12.92 1.62 -79.37
N GLY A 141 12.05 2.63 -79.27
CA GLY A 141 11.93 3.43 -78.05
C GLY A 141 11.54 2.58 -76.83
N ILE A 142 10.67 1.57 -77.00
CA ILE A 142 10.31 0.61 -75.92
C ILE A 142 11.53 -0.28 -75.59
N ILE A 143 12.32 -0.68 -76.55
CA ILE A 143 13.52 -1.47 -76.35
C ILE A 143 14.62 -0.65 -75.65
N ASP A 144 14.84 0.60 -76.11
CA ASP A 144 15.88 1.48 -75.57
C ASP A 144 15.52 1.93 -74.12
N ALA A 145 14.25 1.99 -73.77
CA ALA A 145 13.79 2.20 -72.38
C ALA A 145 14.16 1.00 -71.47
N GLY A 146 14.63 -0.09 -72.03
CA GLY A 146 15.05 -1.28 -71.31
C GLY A 146 13.92 -2.15 -70.82
N ASP A 147 14.19 -2.98 -69.82
CA ASP A 147 13.21 -3.92 -69.20
C ASP A 147 12.00 -3.23 -68.56
N GLY A 148 11.77 -2.02 -69.03
CA GLY A 148 10.79 -1.13 -68.42
C GLY A 148 11.13 -0.93 -66.96
N GLU A 149 10.88 0.21 -66.48
CA GLU A 149 11.06 0.59 -65.08
C GLU A 149 10.84 -0.59 -64.15
N SER A 150 11.88 -1.01 -63.45
CA SER A 150 11.70 -1.87 -62.31
C SER A 150 10.92 -1.04 -61.30
N ALA A 151 9.61 -1.29 -61.20
CA ALA A 151 8.83 -0.59 -60.24
C ALA A 151 9.31 -0.99 -58.82
N SER A 152 9.49 -0.02 -58.01
CA SER A 152 9.87 -0.20 -56.61
C SER A 152 9.03 0.74 -55.74
N GLY A 153 8.88 0.37 -54.50
CA GLY A 153 8.20 1.21 -53.55
C GLY A 153 8.75 0.99 -52.13
N GLU A 154 8.54 1.97 -51.31
CA GLU A 154 8.94 1.98 -49.92
C GLU A 154 7.77 2.48 -49.05
N VAL A 155 7.64 1.92 -47.86
CA VAL A 155 6.69 2.40 -46.86
C VAL A 155 7.38 3.34 -45.91
N THR A 156 6.83 4.54 -45.78
CA THR A 156 7.28 5.51 -44.76
C THR A 156 6.21 5.55 -43.68
N LEU A 157 6.65 5.36 -42.42
CA LEU A 157 5.83 5.56 -41.23
C LEU A 157 6.26 6.84 -40.53
N THR A 158 5.31 7.68 -40.15
CA THR A 158 5.54 8.91 -39.41
C THR A 158 4.77 8.88 -38.11
N ILE A 159 5.48 8.99 -36.99
CA ILE A 159 4.88 9.05 -35.64
C ILE A 159 4.33 10.46 -35.42
N ASP A 160 3.15 10.59 -34.81
CA ASP A 160 2.58 11.86 -34.41
C ASP A 160 3.46 12.49 -33.32
N PRO A 161 3.90 13.73 -33.44
CA PRO A 161 4.72 14.37 -32.41
C PRO A 161 4.03 14.56 -31.05
N SER A 162 2.68 14.55 -31.05
CA SER A 162 1.87 14.76 -29.85
C SER A 162 1.36 13.44 -29.22
N ASP A 163 1.43 12.33 -29.96
CA ASP A 163 0.87 11.06 -29.51
C ASP A 163 1.60 9.89 -30.21
N ASP A 164 2.49 9.24 -29.50
CA ASP A 164 3.28 8.12 -30.02
C ASP A 164 2.43 6.89 -30.44
N TYR A 165 1.16 6.81 -30.02
CA TYR A 165 0.26 5.77 -30.52
C TYR A 165 -0.22 6.04 -31.93
N ARG A 166 -0.32 7.28 -32.35
CA ARG A 166 -0.85 7.67 -33.65
C ARG A 166 0.27 7.93 -34.64
N GLY A 167 -0.07 7.83 -35.88
CA GLY A 167 0.84 8.12 -36.96
C GLY A 167 0.18 8.04 -38.30
N ARG A 168 1.01 8.14 -39.34
CA ARG A 168 0.60 8.00 -40.73
C ARG A 168 1.54 7.06 -41.45
N LEU A 169 0.96 6.30 -42.35
CA LEU A 169 1.66 5.45 -43.29
C LEU A 169 1.48 6.00 -44.68
N ARG A 170 2.53 6.04 -45.48
CA ARG A 170 2.51 6.40 -46.90
C ARG A 170 3.37 5.40 -47.67
N VAL A 171 2.85 4.92 -48.78
CA VAL A 171 3.62 4.14 -49.76
C VAL A 171 4.08 5.08 -50.85
N ALA A 172 5.37 5.30 -50.94
CA ALA A 172 6.00 6.00 -52.08
C ALA A 172 6.45 4.95 -53.11
N ALA A 173 6.13 5.13 -54.40
CA ALA A 173 6.57 4.23 -55.41
C ALA A 173 6.92 4.97 -56.73
N THR A 174 7.72 4.30 -57.57
CA THR A 174 8.13 4.84 -58.88
C THR A 174 6.99 4.93 -59.88
N VAL A 175 5.90 4.18 -59.66
CA VAL A 175 4.67 4.18 -60.48
C VAL A 175 3.43 4.19 -59.59
N PRO A 176 2.34 4.81 -60.01
CA PRO A 176 1.06 4.68 -59.32
C PRO A 176 0.62 3.19 -59.28
N ALA A 177 0.42 2.69 -58.06
CA ALA A 177 0.08 1.28 -57.84
C ALA A 177 -0.92 1.11 -56.68
N THR A 178 -1.54 -0.06 -56.63
CA THR A 178 -2.41 -0.47 -55.54
C THR A 178 -2.03 -1.84 -55.02
N GLY A 179 -2.24 -2.07 -53.73
CA GLY A 179 -1.94 -3.34 -53.11
C GLY A 179 -2.66 -3.53 -51.75
N THR A 180 -2.26 -4.56 -51.04
CA THR A 180 -2.69 -4.84 -49.66
C THR A 180 -1.51 -4.70 -48.77
N LEU A 181 -1.67 -3.98 -47.63
CA LEU A 181 -0.69 -3.87 -46.58
C LEU A 181 -1.15 -4.57 -45.31
N THR A 182 -0.20 -5.18 -44.62
CA THR A 182 -0.37 -5.71 -43.26
C THR A 182 0.60 -5.00 -42.32
N LEU A 183 0.10 -4.55 -41.18
CA LEU A 183 0.86 -3.93 -40.13
C LEU A 183 1.27 -4.97 -39.10
N THR A 184 2.44 -4.81 -38.55
CA THR A 184 2.89 -5.46 -37.32
C THR A 184 2.86 -4.42 -36.19
N ASN A 185 2.29 -4.75 -35.04
CA ASN A 185 2.13 -3.86 -33.88
C ASN A 185 1.32 -2.58 -34.17
N GLY A 186 0.37 -2.65 -35.09
CA GLY A 186 -0.46 -1.51 -35.44
C GLY A 186 -1.73 -1.91 -36.18
N ILE A 187 -2.65 -0.98 -36.26
CA ILE A 187 -3.91 -1.10 -37.03
C ILE A 187 -4.14 0.14 -37.88
N PHE A 188 -4.83 -0.01 -38.98
CA PHE A 188 -5.35 1.10 -39.77
C PHE A 188 -6.59 1.70 -39.11
N ALA A 189 -6.57 3.02 -38.90
CA ALA A 189 -7.69 3.72 -38.25
C ALA A 189 -8.98 3.64 -39.08
N GLU A 190 -8.90 3.38 -40.42
CA GLU A 190 -10.02 3.31 -41.35
C GLU A 190 -10.91 2.09 -41.09
N ASN A 191 -10.35 0.94 -40.80
CA ASN A 191 -11.08 -0.31 -40.66
C ASN A 191 -10.84 -1.04 -39.33
N ASN A 192 -10.04 -0.45 -38.45
CA ASN A 192 -9.65 -1.02 -37.16
C ASN A 192 -9.02 -2.43 -37.26
N SER A 193 -8.29 -2.69 -38.36
CA SER A 193 -7.61 -3.97 -38.67
C SER A 193 -6.16 -3.74 -38.96
N ASP A 194 -5.32 -4.75 -38.72
CA ASP A 194 -3.93 -4.79 -39.11
C ASP A 194 -3.73 -4.86 -40.65
N THR A 195 -4.76 -5.20 -41.40
CA THR A 195 -4.70 -5.37 -42.86
C THR A 195 -5.67 -4.43 -43.53
N LEU A 196 -5.15 -3.71 -44.58
CA LEU A 196 -5.95 -2.85 -45.45
C LEU A 196 -5.71 -3.22 -46.88
N THR A 197 -6.83 -3.47 -47.65
CA THR A 197 -6.82 -3.75 -49.07
C THR A 197 -7.08 -2.49 -49.87
N GLY A 198 -6.58 -2.42 -51.12
CA GLY A 198 -6.76 -1.26 -51.97
C GLY A 198 -5.94 -0.04 -51.60
N VAL A 199 -4.87 -0.23 -50.80
CA VAL A 199 -3.90 0.82 -50.48
C VAL A 199 -3.28 1.34 -51.78
N ARG A 200 -3.35 2.65 -51.96
CA ARG A 200 -2.79 3.33 -53.13
C ARG A 200 -1.49 4.04 -52.77
N THR A 201 -0.58 4.06 -53.68
CA THR A 201 0.68 4.86 -53.53
C THR A 201 0.35 6.36 -53.41
N ASP A 202 1.22 7.10 -52.74
CA ASP A 202 1.17 8.54 -52.52
C ASP A 202 -0.06 9.06 -51.76
N VAL A 203 -0.72 8.18 -51.01
CA VAL A 203 -1.84 8.51 -50.10
C VAL A 203 -1.40 8.27 -48.65
N ASP A 204 -1.78 9.18 -47.75
CA ASP A 204 -1.55 9.04 -46.31
C ASP A 204 -2.67 8.24 -45.65
N TYR A 205 -2.33 7.18 -44.94
CA TYR A 205 -3.24 6.35 -44.16
C TYR A 205 -2.99 6.53 -42.68
N PRO A 206 -3.98 7.00 -41.91
CA PRO A 206 -3.86 7.07 -40.44
C PRO A 206 -3.73 5.67 -39.84
N ILE A 207 -2.78 5.53 -38.94
CA ILE A 207 -2.50 4.28 -38.20
C ILE A 207 -2.47 4.51 -36.70
N ILE A 208 -2.81 3.46 -35.96
CA ILE A 208 -2.77 3.44 -34.50
C ILE A 208 -1.83 2.30 -34.08
N GLY A 209 -0.91 2.60 -33.18
CA GLY A 209 -0.01 1.61 -32.61
C GLY A 209 -0.71 0.71 -31.61
N VAL A 210 -0.40 -0.58 -31.68
CA VAL A 210 -0.89 -1.59 -30.75
C VAL A 210 0.34 -2.25 -30.12
N PRO A 211 0.67 -1.97 -28.85
CA PRO A 211 1.81 -2.59 -28.18
C PRO A 211 1.68 -4.12 -28.22
N PRO A 212 2.76 -4.85 -28.53
CA PRO A 212 2.72 -6.30 -28.65
C PRO A 212 2.52 -7.01 -27.31
N THR A 213 2.90 -6.35 -26.19
CA THR A 213 2.80 -6.87 -24.84
C THR A 213 2.37 -5.75 -23.87
N ALA A 214 1.74 -6.12 -22.77
CA ALA A 214 1.32 -5.18 -21.71
C ALA A 214 2.46 -4.79 -20.76
N ASP A 215 3.70 -5.15 -21.04
CA ASP A 215 4.84 -4.91 -20.17
C ASP A 215 5.51 -3.54 -20.38
N GLY A 216 4.96 -2.72 -21.27
CA GLY A 216 5.45 -1.36 -21.53
C GLY A 216 6.76 -1.30 -22.30
N ALA A 217 7.24 -2.41 -22.88
CA ALA A 217 8.44 -2.39 -23.70
C ALA A 217 8.26 -1.48 -24.92
N PRO A 218 9.27 -0.68 -25.29
CA PRO A 218 9.24 0.08 -26.53
C PRO A 218 9.01 -0.82 -27.73
N TYR A 219 8.27 -0.36 -28.73
CA TYR A 219 7.93 -1.16 -29.90
C TYR A 219 7.99 -0.31 -31.17
N ARG A 220 8.01 -0.98 -32.34
CA ARG A 220 7.89 -0.37 -33.66
C ARG A 220 6.71 -0.91 -34.40
N ILE A 221 6.08 -0.04 -35.18
CA ILE A 221 5.11 -0.49 -36.18
C ILE A 221 5.92 -0.84 -37.43
N GLY A 222 5.73 -2.04 -37.93
CA GLY A 222 6.19 -2.47 -39.24
C GLY A 222 5.04 -2.55 -40.23
N ALA A 223 5.31 -2.38 -41.50
CA ALA A 223 4.35 -2.57 -42.59
C ALA A 223 4.99 -3.38 -43.70
N ALA A 224 4.28 -4.34 -44.23
CA ALA A 224 4.70 -5.12 -45.36
C ALA A 224 3.52 -5.41 -46.30
N SER A 225 3.79 -5.51 -47.59
CA SER A 225 2.74 -5.89 -48.55
C SER A 225 2.38 -7.36 -48.41
N ALA A 226 1.07 -7.62 -48.34
CA ALA A 226 0.51 -8.98 -48.45
C ALA A 226 0.39 -9.35 -49.92
N GLY A 227 1.51 -9.75 -50.52
CA GLY A 227 1.67 -9.90 -51.96
C GLY A 227 2.27 -8.64 -52.61
N ASP A 228 2.26 -8.57 -53.96
CA ASP A 228 2.83 -7.44 -54.66
C ASP A 228 1.81 -6.30 -54.87
N PHE A 229 2.33 -5.07 -54.80
CA PHE A 229 1.61 -3.92 -55.37
C PHE A 229 1.60 -4.05 -56.89
N SER A 230 0.51 -3.64 -57.50
CA SER A 230 0.34 -3.72 -58.93
C SER A 230 -0.05 -2.36 -59.49
N GLY A 231 0.74 -1.89 -60.49
CA GLY A 231 0.48 -0.61 -61.14
C GLY A 231 1.46 -0.33 -62.24
N GLY A 232 1.20 0.71 -63.03
CA GLY A 232 1.93 0.93 -64.26
C GLY A 232 1.77 -0.23 -65.26
N GLN A 233 2.50 -0.14 -66.35
CA GLN A 233 2.51 -1.19 -67.38
C GLN A 233 3.93 -1.32 -67.95
N THR A 234 4.34 -2.56 -68.21
CA THR A 234 5.58 -2.85 -68.94
C THR A 234 5.27 -3.81 -70.08
N TRP A 235 6.11 -3.77 -71.11
CA TRP A 235 6.00 -4.67 -72.24
C TRP A 235 6.94 -5.85 -71.98
N PRO A 236 6.40 -7.06 -71.78
CA PRO A 236 7.22 -8.23 -71.58
C PRO A 236 7.97 -8.61 -72.84
N ASP A 237 9.16 -9.15 -72.67
CA ASP A 237 10.00 -9.75 -73.69
C ASP A 237 9.50 -11.11 -74.16
N ARG A 238 8.17 -11.20 -74.38
CA ARG A 238 7.47 -12.43 -74.72
C ARG A 238 6.45 -12.16 -75.81
N VAL A 239 6.38 -13.12 -76.76
CA VAL A 239 5.41 -13.10 -77.82
C VAL A 239 4.85 -14.51 -78.02
N ARG A 240 3.62 -14.62 -78.44
CA ARG A 240 3.02 -15.90 -78.78
C ARG A 240 3.43 -16.26 -80.22
N VAL A 241 4.00 -17.44 -80.40
CA VAL A 241 4.47 -17.97 -81.69
C VAL A 241 3.64 -19.23 -82.06
N LEU A 242 3.06 -19.23 -83.26
CA LEU A 242 2.40 -20.41 -83.82
C LEU A 242 3.30 -20.98 -84.91
N ASP A 243 3.58 -22.29 -84.82
CA ASP A 243 4.42 -23.03 -85.78
C ASP A 243 3.53 -24.12 -86.50
N TYR A 244 3.55 -24.16 -87.78
CA TYR A 244 2.81 -25.11 -88.62
C TYR A 244 3.69 -26.19 -89.24
N GLY A 245 4.94 -26.33 -88.78
CA GLY A 245 5.91 -27.30 -89.32
C GLY A 245 6.96 -26.67 -90.22
N SER A 246 8.06 -27.39 -90.46
CA SER A 246 9.29 -26.88 -91.08
C SER A 246 9.14 -26.23 -92.45
N SER A 247 8.10 -26.58 -93.23
CA SER A 247 7.84 -26.05 -94.58
C SER A 247 6.98 -24.80 -94.61
N TYR A 248 6.41 -24.37 -93.46
CA TYR A 248 5.51 -23.25 -93.36
C TYR A 248 6.02 -22.13 -92.48
N GLN A 249 5.49 -20.93 -92.69
CA GLN A 249 5.81 -19.74 -91.93
C GLN A 249 5.39 -19.89 -90.47
N ARG A 250 6.23 -19.48 -89.50
CA ARG A 250 5.78 -19.18 -88.18
C ARG A 250 5.11 -17.83 -88.19
N VAL A 251 4.09 -17.68 -87.38
CA VAL A 251 3.42 -16.40 -87.14
C VAL A 251 3.39 -16.03 -85.72
N ILE A 252 3.30 -14.74 -85.41
CA ILE A 252 3.24 -14.20 -84.07
C ILE A 252 1.99 -13.40 -83.84
N THR A 253 1.59 -13.33 -82.58
CA THR A 253 0.69 -12.32 -82.01
C THR A 253 1.18 -11.82 -80.69
N GLY A 254 0.82 -10.59 -80.35
CA GLY A 254 1.19 -9.98 -79.07
C GLY A 254 0.43 -10.61 -77.90
N ILE A 255 0.99 -10.54 -76.75
CA ILE A 255 0.41 -10.96 -75.44
C ILE A 255 -0.02 -9.77 -74.60
N GLY A 256 0.23 -8.55 -75.06
CA GLY A 256 -0.12 -7.30 -74.35
C GLY A 256 0.90 -6.85 -73.33
N PRO A 257 0.67 -5.70 -72.77
CA PRO A 257 1.40 -5.23 -71.61
C PRO A 257 0.98 -5.98 -70.36
N VAL A 258 1.87 -6.06 -69.36
CA VAL A 258 1.58 -6.61 -68.04
C VAL A 258 1.78 -5.52 -67.01
N ALA A 259 1.01 -5.59 -65.93
CA ALA A 259 1.21 -4.68 -64.79
C ALA A 259 2.53 -4.97 -64.09
N LEU A 260 3.22 -3.90 -63.75
CA LEU A 260 4.40 -3.98 -62.88
C LEU A 260 3.98 -4.46 -61.47
N ARG A 261 4.77 -5.31 -60.89
CA ARG A 261 4.54 -5.87 -59.57
C ARG A 261 5.80 -5.71 -58.73
N PHE A 262 5.60 -5.26 -57.47
CA PHE A 262 6.72 -5.05 -56.53
C PHE A 262 6.22 -5.17 -55.09
N PRO A 263 7.03 -5.75 -54.21
CA PRO A 263 6.75 -5.72 -52.79
C PRO A 263 7.11 -4.35 -52.20
N VAL A 264 6.45 -3.99 -51.09
CA VAL A 264 6.79 -2.83 -50.30
C VAL A 264 6.89 -3.22 -48.84
N HIS A 265 7.78 -2.58 -48.11
CA HIS A 265 7.93 -2.74 -46.68
C HIS A 265 8.50 -1.46 -46.06
N GLY A 266 8.34 -1.32 -44.76
CA GLY A 266 8.89 -0.24 -43.98
C GLY A 266 8.66 -0.47 -42.49
N GLU A 267 9.35 0.27 -41.67
CA GLU A 267 9.26 0.21 -40.21
C GLU A 267 9.43 1.62 -39.63
N ASP A 268 8.91 1.86 -38.45
CA ASP A 268 9.14 3.10 -37.74
C ASP A 268 10.64 3.36 -37.58
N GLN A 269 11.07 4.60 -37.76
CA GLN A 269 12.49 4.98 -37.68
C GLN A 269 12.99 5.06 -36.24
N ARG A 270 12.10 5.18 -35.27
CA ARG A 270 12.41 5.14 -33.84
C ARG A 270 11.38 4.28 -33.11
N ASP A 271 11.74 3.84 -31.92
CA ASP A 271 10.82 3.16 -31.04
C ASP A 271 9.70 4.11 -30.61
N ARG A 272 8.47 3.58 -30.59
CA ARG A 272 7.33 4.25 -29.99
C ARG A 272 7.41 4.07 -28.49
N SER A 273 7.26 5.16 -27.74
CA SER A 273 7.10 5.12 -26.30
C SER A 273 5.64 4.84 -25.94
N THR A 274 5.45 4.20 -24.79
CA THR A 274 4.12 4.02 -24.21
C THR A 274 4.04 4.81 -22.92
N THR A 275 3.12 5.78 -22.81
CA THR A 275 2.81 6.38 -21.52
C THR A 275 2.17 5.34 -20.61
N PHE A 276 2.55 5.32 -19.33
CA PHE A 276 2.01 4.41 -18.34
C PHE A 276 1.65 5.17 -17.06
N HIS A 277 0.75 4.59 -16.29
CA HIS A 277 0.27 5.17 -15.04
C HIS A 277 0.74 4.29 -13.88
N PRO A 278 1.95 4.54 -13.32
CA PRO A 278 2.48 3.76 -12.22
C PRO A 278 1.71 4.05 -10.95
N VAL A 279 1.08 3.04 -10.40
CA VAL A 279 0.35 3.11 -9.14
C VAL A 279 0.87 2.02 -8.20
N LEU A 280 0.47 2.08 -6.95
CA LEU A 280 0.73 0.99 -6.02
C LEU A 280 -0.52 0.69 -5.19
N THR A 281 -0.57 -0.49 -4.64
CA THR A 281 -1.41 -0.85 -3.52
C THR A 281 -0.52 -1.07 -2.32
N SER A 282 -1.00 -0.74 -1.13
CA SER A 282 -0.24 -0.98 0.08
C SER A 282 -1.10 -1.58 1.19
N ARG A 283 -0.41 -2.13 2.17
CA ARG A 283 -1.03 -2.71 3.34
C ARG A 283 -0.10 -2.66 4.53
N THR A 284 -0.54 -2.01 5.57
CA THR A 284 0.13 -2.01 6.86
C THR A 284 -0.42 -3.07 7.80
N ALA A 285 0.36 -3.47 8.81
CA ALA A 285 -0.15 -4.29 9.89
C ALA A 285 -1.13 -3.48 10.74
N PRO A 286 -2.30 -4.03 11.13
CA PRO A 286 -3.29 -3.29 11.91
C PRO A 286 -2.77 -2.75 13.25
N VAL A 287 -1.74 -3.41 13.81
CA VAL A 287 -1.10 -3.06 15.08
C VAL A 287 0.42 -3.12 14.95
N SER A 288 1.08 -2.09 15.45
CA SER A 288 2.54 -2.00 15.55
C SER A 288 2.97 -1.96 17.03
N PRO A 289 3.21 -3.11 17.67
CA PRO A 289 3.43 -3.18 19.12
C PRO A 289 4.69 -2.48 19.60
N ASN A 290 5.68 -2.32 18.72
CA ASN A 290 6.96 -1.69 19.04
C ASN A 290 7.06 -0.21 18.66
N GLY A 291 5.97 0.37 18.14
CA GLY A 291 5.95 1.75 17.66
C GLY A 291 6.74 1.98 16.38
N GLN A 292 7.14 0.93 15.67
CA GLN A 292 7.81 1.02 14.38
C GLN A 292 6.77 1.00 13.26
N LEU A 293 6.56 2.15 12.60
CA LEU A 293 5.60 2.27 11.51
C LEU A 293 6.19 1.71 10.23
N SER A 294 5.54 0.72 9.65
CA SER A 294 5.95 0.11 8.38
C SER A 294 4.74 -0.21 7.51
N ASP A 295 4.94 -0.11 6.21
CA ASP A 295 3.94 -0.37 5.21
C ASP A 295 4.51 -1.25 4.10
N THR A 296 3.70 -2.14 3.53
CA THR A 296 4.10 -3.06 2.46
C THR A 296 3.42 -2.66 1.17
N LEU A 297 4.23 -2.25 0.21
CA LEU A 297 3.83 -1.69 -1.08
C LEU A 297 3.93 -2.74 -2.16
N THR A 298 2.95 -2.79 -3.06
CA THR A 298 2.98 -3.60 -4.28
C THR A 298 2.73 -2.70 -5.47
N PHE A 299 3.73 -2.61 -6.37
CA PHE A 299 3.68 -1.71 -7.52
C PHE A 299 2.96 -2.34 -8.70
N THR A 300 2.19 -1.53 -9.42
CA THR A 300 1.45 -1.94 -10.62
C THR A 300 1.21 -0.75 -11.54
N THR A 301 0.48 -0.97 -12.62
CA THR A 301 0.02 0.10 -13.51
C THR A 301 -1.50 0.17 -13.50
N ALA A 302 -2.03 1.37 -13.60
CA ALA A 302 -3.44 1.61 -13.83
C ALA A 302 -3.72 1.82 -15.33
N PRO A 303 -4.92 1.53 -15.82
CA PRO A 303 -5.34 1.96 -17.15
C PRO A 303 -5.45 3.48 -17.22
N ASP A 304 -5.29 4.02 -18.43
CA ASP A 304 -5.54 5.42 -18.73
C ASP A 304 -7.05 5.74 -18.73
N GLU A 305 -7.40 6.98 -19.02
CA GLU A 305 -8.80 7.44 -19.12
C GLU A 305 -9.64 6.72 -20.22
N ASN A 306 -8.97 6.08 -21.18
CA ASN A 306 -9.59 5.28 -22.24
C ASN A 306 -9.66 3.79 -21.89
N GLY A 307 -9.20 3.39 -20.71
CA GLY A 307 -9.17 2.01 -20.26
C GLY A 307 -7.99 1.20 -20.79
N VAL A 308 -6.98 1.84 -21.40
CA VAL A 308 -5.79 1.18 -21.94
C VAL A 308 -4.71 1.12 -20.88
N ASN A 309 -4.23 -0.08 -20.55
CA ASN A 309 -3.09 -0.29 -19.67
C ASN A 309 -1.85 -0.66 -20.51
N ASN A 310 -0.94 0.28 -20.65
CA ASN A 310 0.25 0.13 -21.49
C ASN A 310 1.41 -0.64 -20.82
N GLY A 311 1.19 -1.07 -19.58
CA GLY A 311 2.21 -1.77 -18.83
C GLY A 311 3.37 -0.86 -18.38
N TRP A 312 4.38 -1.47 -17.77
CA TRP A 312 5.54 -0.76 -17.21
C TRP A 312 6.69 -0.75 -18.22
N PRO A 313 7.16 0.44 -18.69
CA PRO A 313 8.19 0.52 -19.72
C PRO A 313 9.54 -0.02 -19.24
N ARG A 314 10.29 -0.57 -20.20
CA ARG A 314 11.63 -1.09 -20.00
C ARG A 314 12.67 -0.17 -20.66
N ASP A 315 13.90 -0.25 -20.18
CA ASP A 315 15.06 0.35 -20.84
C ASP A 315 15.65 -0.59 -21.92
N LEU A 316 16.72 -0.14 -22.54
CA LEU A 316 17.41 -0.90 -23.61
C LEU A 316 18.01 -2.23 -23.14
N ASP A 317 18.31 -2.35 -21.86
CA ASP A 317 18.85 -3.56 -21.23
C ASP A 317 17.73 -4.51 -20.79
N GLY A 318 16.47 -4.14 -20.99
CA GLY A 318 15.29 -4.90 -20.62
C GLY A 318 14.86 -4.76 -19.16
N ALA A 319 15.53 -3.90 -18.38
CA ALA A 319 15.13 -3.60 -17.02
C ALA A 319 13.94 -2.64 -17.01
N HIS A 320 13.02 -2.78 -16.05
CA HIS A 320 11.94 -1.83 -15.89
C HIS A 320 12.46 -0.46 -15.45
N ARG A 321 11.89 0.60 -16.01
CA ARG A 321 12.22 1.96 -15.64
C ARG A 321 11.83 2.24 -14.20
N LEU A 322 12.73 2.89 -13.46
CA LEU A 322 12.52 3.20 -12.05
C LEU A 322 11.52 4.35 -11.87
N VAL A 323 10.58 4.17 -10.95
CA VAL A 323 9.64 5.22 -10.52
C VAL A 323 9.76 5.41 -9.02
N SER A 324 9.78 6.64 -8.55
CA SER A 324 9.85 6.94 -7.12
C SER A 324 8.48 7.26 -6.56
N PHE A 325 8.25 6.80 -5.32
CA PHE A 325 7.09 7.14 -4.51
C PHE A 325 7.55 7.60 -3.14
N THR A 326 6.86 8.55 -2.57
CA THR A 326 7.03 8.97 -1.18
C THR A 326 5.87 8.43 -0.35
N VAL A 327 6.19 7.74 0.73
CA VAL A 327 5.22 7.25 1.72
C VAL A 327 5.34 8.11 2.96
N THR A 328 4.29 8.82 3.31
CA THR A 328 4.23 9.69 4.49
C THR A 328 3.27 9.10 5.51
N ALA A 329 3.73 8.98 6.75
CA ALA A 329 2.87 8.58 7.87
C ALA A 329 2.35 9.83 8.60
N TYR A 330 1.07 9.81 8.94
CA TYR A 330 0.39 10.88 9.65
C TYR A 330 -0.19 10.36 10.97
N ALA A 331 0.00 11.14 12.05
CA ALA A 331 -0.66 10.85 13.32
C ALA A 331 -2.13 11.29 13.27
N THR A 332 -3.04 10.41 13.65
CA THR A 332 -4.48 10.67 13.67
C THR A 332 -5.08 10.67 15.07
N GLY A 333 -4.24 10.56 16.10
CA GLY A 333 -4.64 10.65 17.50
C GLY A 333 -5.23 9.37 18.06
N SER A 334 -6.38 9.44 18.72
CA SER A 334 -7.01 8.32 19.43
C SER A 334 -7.91 7.46 18.55
N SER A 335 -8.51 8.03 17.51
CA SER A 335 -9.53 7.41 16.67
C SER A 335 -9.00 7.09 15.28
N ALA A 336 -9.61 6.14 14.59
CA ALA A 336 -9.37 5.93 13.17
C ALA A 336 -9.77 7.20 12.40
N PRO A 337 -8.94 7.63 11.43
CA PRO A 337 -9.29 8.77 10.59
C PRO A 337 -10.49 8.46 9.70
N ALA A 338 -11.24 9.49 9.33
CA ALA A 338 -12.18 9.36 8.23
C ALA A 338 -11.43 9.32 6.91
N GLU A 339 -11.87 8.47 5.99
CA GLU A 339 -11.31 8.42 4.65
C GLU A 339 -11.61 9.73 3.90
N SER A 340 -10.58 10.27 3.23
CA SER A 340 -10.64 11.49 2.45
C SER A 340 -9.75 11.38 1.22
N PRO A 341 -10.19 11.83 0.03
CA PRO A 341 -9.35 11.86 -1.16
C PRO A 341 -8.05 12.63 -0.97
N ASP A 342 -8.10 13.71 -0.18
CA ASP A 342 -6.98 14.58 0.09
C ASP A 342 -6.53 14.48 1.55
N VAL A 343 -5.25 14.74 1.79
CA VAL A 343 -4.69 14.86 3.13
C VAL A 343 -5.26 16.13 3.80
N PRO A 344 -5.92 16.03 4.96
CA PRO A 344 -6.42 17.20 5.68
C PRO A 344 -5.30 18.22 5.97
N GLN A 345 -5.62 19.51 5.92
CA GLN A 345 -4.62 20.57 6.12
C GLN A 345 -4.00 20.59 7.52
N ASP A 346 -4.72 20.07 8.51
CA ASP A 346 -4.29 19.93 9.91
C ASP A 346 -3.65 18.58 10.21
N ALA A 347 -3.52 17.69 9.24
CA ALA A 347 -2.87 16.40 9.41
C ALA A 347 -1.39 16.57 9.78
N VAL A 348 -0.97 15.88 10.84
CA VAL A 348 0.40 15.96 11.36
C VAL A 348 1.24 14.83 10.79
N ALA A 349 2.13 15.16 9.85
CA ALA A 349 3.11 14.20 9.35
C ALA A 349 4.15 13.88 10.45
N VAL A 350 4.39 12.59 10.68
CA VAL A 350 5.36 12.12 11.69
C VAL A 350 6.64 11.58 11.07
N GLY A 351 6.65 11.41 9.76
CA GLY A 351 7.82 11.00 9.00
C GLY A 351 7.44 10.57 7.59
N ALA A 352 8.45 10.49 6.74
CA ALA A 352 8.31 10.03 5.37
C ALA A 352 9.51 9.18 4.95
N ALA A 353 9.29 8.33 3.96
CA ALA A 353 10.35 7.57 3.32
C ALA A 353 10.08 7.45 1.82
N THR A 354 11.13 7.53 1.01
CA THR A 354 11.05 7.38 -0.43
C THR A 354 11.42 5.94 -0.81
N VAL A 355 10.65 5.36 -1.72
CA VAL A 355 10.89 4.05 -2.30
C VAL A 355 11.02 4.16 -3.82
N ARG A 356 11.80 3.26 -4.41
CA ARG A 356 11.95 3.15 -5.87
C ARG A 356 11.34 1.85 -6.34
N ALA A 357 10.26 1.98 -7.11
CA ALA A 357 9.64 0.86 -7.78
C ALA A 357 10.52 0.38 -8.93
N THR A 358 10.78 -0.92 -8.98
CA THR A 358 11.64 -1.58 -9.96
C THR A 358 10.85 -2.40 -10.98
N GLY A 359 9.53 -2.19 -11.06
CA GLY A 359 8.64 -2.84 -12.00
C GLY A 359 7.34 -3.35 -11.38
N PRO A 360 6.38 -3.76 -12.20
CA PRO A 360 5.08 -4.24 -11.76
C PRO A 360 5.21 -5.59 -11.02
N GLY A 361 4.34 -5.82 -10.03
CA GLY A 361 4.32 -7.03 -9.22
C GLY A 361 5.44 -7.13 -8.17
N THR A 362 6.37 -6.16 -8.11
CA THR A 362 7.40 -6.13 -7.07
C THR A 362 6.80 -5.58 -5.77
N THR A 363 7.25 -6.15 -4.66
CA THR A 363 6.80 -5.78 -3.32
C THR A 363 7.96 -5.25 -2.50
N GLN A 364 7.75 -4.14 -1.79
CA GLN A 364 8.74 -3.55 -0.88
C GLN A 364 8.08 -3.16 0.43
N THR A 365 8.78 -3.38 1.54
CA THR A 365 8.36 -2.86 2.84
C THR A 365 9.13 -1.58 3.13
N VAL A 366 8.40 -0.51 3.36
CA VAL A 366 8.93 0.78 3.81
C VAL A 366 8.77 0.90 5.31
N THR A 367 9.78 1.45 5.97
CA THR A 367 9.73 1.75 7.41
C THR A 367 9.97 3.24 7.61
N ILE A 368 9.08 3.90 8.33
CA ILE A 368 9.25 5.29 8.72
C ILE A 368 10.29 5.36 9.85
N PRO A 369 11.32 6.21 9.72
CA PRO A 369 12.37 6.29 10.73
C PRO A 369 11.87 6.69 12.11
N GLY A 370 12.43 6.06 13.14
CA GLY A 370 12.13 6.36 14.55
C GLY A 370 11.15 5.39 15.20
N THR A 371 10.88 5.65 16.47
CA THR A 371 9.86 4.96 17.26
C THR A 371 8.75 5.95 17.57
N HIS A 372 7.54 5.58 17.29
CA HIS A 372 6.38 6.45 17.39
C HIS A 372 5.58 6.15 18.65
N PRO A 373 5.05 7.17 19.36
CA PRO A 373 4.27 6.98 20.56
C PRO A 373 2.95 6.25 20.28
N GLN A 374 2.29 5.80 21.34
CA GLN A 374 0.94 5.24 21.21
C GLN A 374 0.01 6.19 20.47
N GLY A 375 -0.88 5.62 19.67
CA GLY A 375 -1.79 6.37 18.81
C GLY A 375 -2.13 5.63 17.53
N ARG A 376 -2.97 6.24 16.72
CA ARG A 376 -3.28 5.74 15.39
C ARG A 376 -2.53 6.53 14.33
N TYR A 377 -2.15 5.85 13.28
CA TYR A 377 -1.36 6.39 12.17
C TYR A 377 -1.93 5.89 10.86
N THR A 378 -1.97 6.77 9.86
CA THR A 378 -2.32 6.39 8.49
C THR A 378 -1.19 6.75 7.55
N PHE A 379 -0.97 5.89 6.54
CA PHE A 379 0.02 6.13 5.50
C PHE A 379 -0.66 6.70 4.26
N VAL A 380 0.04 7.59 3.59
CA VAL A 380 -0.34 8.08 2.26
C VAL A 380 0.89 7.93 1.37
N ALA A 381 0.77 7.08 0.36
CA ALA A 381 1.76 6.97 -0.70
C ALA A 381 1.40 7.92 -1.83
N SER A 382 2.38 8.61 -2.38
CA SER A 382 2.22 9.52 -3.52
C SER A 382 3.37 9.36 -4.51
N TYR A 383 3.11 9.64 -5.77
CA TYR A 383 4.16 9.73 -6.79
C TYR A 383 5.17 10.82 -6.43
N ASP A 384 6.45 10.50 -6.56
CA ASP A 384 7.56 11.42 -6.31
C ASP A 384 8.25 11.79 -7.63
N GLU A 385 7.83 12.92 -8.21
CA GLU A 385 8.41 13.42 -9.45
C GLU A 385 9.90 13.72 -9.29
N ALA A 386 10.30 14.35 -8.19
CA ALA A 386 11.68 14.76 -7.97
C ALA A 386 12.62 13.56 -7.85
N GLY A 387 12.17 12.48 -7.20
CA GLY A 387 12.91 11.25 -7.04
C GLY A 387 12.89 10.33 -8.25
N THR A 388 11.93 10.51 -9.18
CA THR A 388 11.83 9.72 -10.41
C THR A 388 12.88 10.15 -11.41
N PRO A 389 13.68 9.19 -11.96
CA PRO A 389 14.75 9.50 -12.91
C PRO A 389 14.25 10.28 -14.13
N PRO A 390 15.01 11.28 -14.61
CA PRO A 390 14.61 12.11 -15.75
C PRO A 390 14.30 11.31 -17.02
N GLU A 391 14.99 10.18 -17.24
CA GLU A 391 14.80 9.28 -18.38
C GLU A 391 13.49 8.48 -18.32
N THR A 392 12.84 8.42 -17.15
CA THR A 392 11.53 7.78 -16.99
C THR A 392 10.37 8.75 -17.22
N ARG A 393 10.56 10.04 -16.88
CA ARG A 393 9.48 11.05 -16.94
C ARG A 393 8.80 11.18 -18.31
N PRO A 394 9.50 11.07 -19.48
CA PRO A 394 8.83 11.11 -20.78
C PRO A 394 7.82 9.98 -21.03
N TYR A 395 7.86 8.93 -20.24
CA TYR A 395 6.93 7.80 -20.31
C TYR A 395 5.71 7.97 -19.41
N LEU A 396 5.65 9.03 -18.64
CA LEU A 396 4.50 9.38 -17.79
C LEU A 396 3.62 10.40 -18.52
N PRO A 397 2.31 10.44 -18.25
CA PRO A 397 1.47 11.54 -18.71
C PRO A 397 2.02 12.90 -18.27
N ALA A 398 1.77 13.93 -19.05
CA ALA A 398 2.06 15.30 -18.63
C ALA A 398 1.31 15.60 -17.31
N ASP A 399 2.01 16.23 -16.37
CA ASP A 399 1.49 16.58 -15.05
C ASP A 399 0.96 15.36 -14.24
N TYR A 400 1.58 14.19 -14.43
CA TYR A 400 1.20 12.99 -13.71
C TYR A 400 1.29 13.20 -12.20
N ALA A 401 0.17 13.03 -11.53
CA ALA A 401 0.02 13.07 -10.09
C ALA A 401 -0.83 11.89 -9.63
N TRP A 402 -0.34 11.17 -8.64
CA TRP A 402 -1.06 10.06 -8.05
C TRP A 402 -0.78 10.01 -6.55
N SER A 403 -1.81 9.75 -5.76
CA SER A 403 -1.68 9.49 -4.33
C SER A 403 -2.79 8.55 -3.84
N HIS A 404 -2.53 7.85 -2.74
CA HIS A 404 -3.57 7.19 -1.96
C HIS A 404 -4.47 8.22 -1.29
N ALA A 405 -5.71 7.82 -1.04
CA ALA A 405 -6.61 8.56 -0.15
C ALA A 405 -6.08 8.51 1.29
N PHE A 406 -6.29 9.59 2.05
CA PHE A 406 -5.98 9.63 3.47
C PHE A 406 -6.97 8.78 4.25
N GLY A 407 -6.51 8.06 5.27
CA GLY A 407 -7.37 7.36 6.22
C GLY A 407 -7.96 6.03 5.74
N MET A 408 -7.44 5.45 4.67
CA MET A 408 -7.83 4.11 4.23
C MET A 408 -7.57 3.08 5.34
N GLU A 409 -8.48 2.15 5.54
CA GLU A 409 -8.35 1.11 6.58
C GLU A 409 -7.10 0.24 6.38
N SER A 410 -6.80 -0.15 5.12
CA SER A 410 -5.60 -0.92 4.78
C SER A 410 -4.28 -0.20 5.08
N GLU A 411 -4.33 1.13 5.14
CA GLU A 411 -3.22 2.04 5.36
C GLU A 411 -3.15 2.57 6.79
N THR A 412 -4.02 2.07 7.68
CA THR A 412 -4.09 2.57 9.07
C THR A 412 -3.58 1.52 10.04
N THR A 413 -2.63 1.93 10.89
CA THR A 413 -2.03 1.11 11.94
C THR A 413 -2.21 1.74 13.30
N THR A 414 -2.11 0.94 14.35
CA THR A 414 -2.21 1.40 15.73
C THR A 414 -0.95 1.01 16.52
N VAL A 415 -0.33 1.98 17.16
CA VAL A 415 0.63 1.73 18.23
C VAL A 415 -0.14 1.58 19.52
N PRO A 416 -0.10 0.41 20.19
CA PRO A 416 -0.92 0.12 21.34
C PRO A 416 -0.61 1.02 22.54
N MET A 417 -1.57 1.16 23.43
CA MET A 417 -1.40 1.88 24.67
C MET A 417 -0.44 1.12 25.60
N LYS A 418 0.57 1.82 26.07
CA LYS A 418 1.39 1.41 27.19
C LYS A 418 0.82 2.04 28.45
N ILE A 419 0.15 1.24 29.25
CA ILE A 419 -0.44 1.68 30.52
C ILE A 419 0.62 1.57 31.61
N MET A 420 0.84 2.67 32.32
CA MET A 420 1.56 2.68 33.58
C MET A 420 0.52 2.46 34.68
N LEU A 421 0.68 1.38 35.41
CA LEU A 421 -0.16 0.95 36.51
C LEU A 421 0.56 1.25 37.80
N SER A 422 -0.13 1.86 38.76
CA SER A 422 0.37 2.04 40.13
C SER A 422 -0.79 1.97 41.10
N SER A 423 -0.56 1.42 42.29
CA SER A 423 -1.59 1.40 43.33
C SER A 423 -1.02 1.79 44.69
N LYS A 424 -1.92 2.15 45.57
CA LYS A 424 -1.60 2.52 46.92
C LYS A 424 -2.71 2.14 47.90
N ILE A 425 -2.38 1.34 48.90
CA ILE A 425 -3.30 0.97 49.97
C ILE A 425 -3.84 2.20 50.71
N LEU A 426 -5.11 2.16 51.09
CA LEU A 426 -5.75 3.24 51.86
C LEU A 426 -5.49 3.16 53.33
N SER A 427 -4.98 2.03 53.84
CA SER A 427 -4.57 1.84 55.23
C SER A 427 -3.29 0.99 55.32
N ASP A 428 -2.34 1.37 56.19
CA ASP A 428 -1.09 0.65 56.39
C ASP A 428 -1.23 -0.66 57.22
N ALA A 429 -2.42 -0.90 57.73
CA ALA A 429 -2.71 -2.10 58.51
C ALA A 429 -4.16 -2.60 58.30
N VAL A 430 -4.33 -3.90 58.40
CA VAL A 430 -5.59 -4.60 58.37
C VAL A 430 -5.72 -5.52 59.59
N GLY A 431 -6.91 -5.69 60.13
CA GLY A 431 -7.15 -6.69 61.17
C GLY A 431 -7.21 -8.11 60.60
N PRO A 432 -7.01 -9.15 61.46
CA PRO A 432 -7.30 -10.53 61.06
C PRO A 432 -8.73 -10.64 60.47
N ALA A 433 -8.85 -11.35 59.34
CA ALA A 433 -10.11 -11.43 58.56
C ALA A 433 -10.68 -10.08 58.16
N GLY A 434 -9.90 -9.01 58.25
CA GLY A 434 -10.29 -7.65 57.82
C GLY A 434 -10.15 -7.46 56.29
N ARG A 435 -10.75 -6.37 55.81
CA ARG A 435 -10.77 -6.01 54.38
C ARG A 435 -9.76 -4.88 54.14
N GLY A 436 -9.07 -4.94 53.03
CA GLY A 436 -8.10 -3.93 52.65
C GLY A 436 -8.49 -3.29 51.31
N ASP A 437 -8.64 -1.98 51.33
CA ASP A 437 -9.00 -1.20 50.15
C ASP A 437 -7.77 -0.57 49.52
N ASP A 438 -7.80 -0.37 48.21
CA ASP A 438 -6.68 0.13 47.44
C ASP A 438 -7.10 1.24 46.48
N ALA A 439 -6.21 2.16 46.16
CA ALA A 439 -6.41 3.19 45.15
C ALA A 439 -5.51 2.90 43.96
N VAL A 440 -6.13 2.51 42.86
CA VAL A 440 -5.45 2.12 41.62
C VAL A 440 -5.43 3.26 40.64
N THR A 441 -4.26 3.57 40.12
CA THR A 441 -4.05 4.64 39.13
C THR A 441 -3.49 4.06 37.84
N LEU A 442 -4.18 4.34 36.73
CA LEU A 442 -3.71 4.10 35.38
C LEU A 442 -3.32 5.42 34.74
N SER A 443 -2.15 5.44 34.07
CA SER A 443 -1.75 6.57 33.26
C SER A 443 -1.14 6.10 31.93
N THR A 444 -1.20 6.96 30.91
CA THR A 444 -0.70 6.71 29.56
C THR A 444 0.29 7.80 29.16
N ALA A 445 1.23 7.45 28.30
CA ALA A 445 2.20 8.41 27.75
C ALA A 445 1.68 9.20 26.54
N GLY A 446 0.47 8.92 26.07
CA GLY A 446 -0.16 9.53 24.90
C GLY A 446 -1.68 9.41 24.96
N PRO A 447 -2.38 9.61 23.84
CA PRO A 447 -3.82 9.63 23.84
C PRO A 447 -4.43 8.28 24.23
N TRP A 448 -5.52 8.30 24.98
CA TRP A 448 -6.32 7.11 25.23
C TRP A 448 -7.02 6.69 23.94
N LEU A 449 -6.79 5.45 23.50
CA LEU A 449 -7.33 4.96 22.23
C LEU A 449 -8.86 4.81 22.29
N ALA A 450 -9.49 4.97 21.12
CA ALA A 450 -10.91 4.82 20.94
C ALA A 450 -11.22 3.63 19.99
N ASP A 451 -12.44 3.10 20.11
CA ASP A 451 -12.99 2.11 19.19
C ASP A 451 -13.37 2.76 17.84
N ALA A 452 -13.90 1.96 16.90
CA ALA A 452 -14.32 2.43 15.58
C ALA A 452 -15.46 3.47 15.63
N ALA A 453 -16.19 3.55 16.74
CA ALA A 453 -17.24 4.55 16.93
C ALA A 453 -16.73 5.82 17.63
N GLY A 454 -15.43 5.93 17.87
CA GLY A 454 -14.80 7.05 18.54
C GLY A 454 -14.98 7.04 20.07
N ARG A 455 -15.45 5.92 20.65
CA ARG A 455 -15.61 5.79 22.11
C ARG A 455 -14.30 5.30 22.72
N PRO A 456 -13.84 5.92 23.84
CA PRO A 456 -12.67 5.43 24.56
C PRO A 456 -12.80 3.94 24.89
N ILE A 457 -11.76 3.15 24.63
CA ILE A 457 -11.75 1.73 24.95
C ILE A 457 -11.68 1.53 26.48
N GLU A 458 -12.29 0.47 26.97
CA GLU A 458 -12.19 0.06 28.36
C GLU A 458 -10.87 -0.68 28.57
N VAL A 459 -10.20 -0.37 29.68
CA VAL A 459 -9.03 -1.11 30.18
C VAL A 459 -9.40 -1.82 31.46
N VAL A 460 -9.24 -3.12 31.48
CA VAL A 460 -9.53 -3.99 32.62
C VAL A 460 -8.25 -4.24 33.40
N ALA A 461 -8.24 -3.90 34.68
CA ALA A 461 -7.22 -4.30 35.62
C ALA A 461 -7.76 -5.38 36.59
N LEU A 462 -6.94 -6.37 36.88
CA LEU A 462 -7.20 -7.41 37.87
C LEU A 462 -6.27 -7.21 39.04
N GLY A 463 -6.84 -7.05 40.26
CA GLY A 463 -6.12 -6.94 41.51
C GLY A 463 -6.22 -8.24 42.31
N HIS A 464 -5.12 -8.85 42.63
CA HIS A 464 -5.03 -9.96 43.55
C HIS A 464 -4.71 -9.46 44.95
N TYR A 465 -5.57 -9.78 45.94
CA TYR A 465 -5.30 -9.53 47.32
C TYR A 465 -4.58 -10.74 47.90
N VAL A 466 -3.30 -10.56 48.24
CA VAL A 466 -2.34 -11.64 48.50
C VAL A 466 -1.87 -11.62 49.95
N HIS A 467 -2.00 -12.72 50.65
CA HIS A 467 -1.33 -12.95 51.93
C HIS A 467 0.11 -13.36 51.69
N LEU A 468 1.03 -12.62 52.25
CA LEU A 468 2.47 -12.91 52.21
C LEU A 468 2.91 -13.48 53.57
N PRO A 469 3.60 -14.62 53.60
CA PRO A 469 4.07 -15.23 54.85
C PRO A 469 4.99 -14.31 55.66
N ALA A 470 5.04 -14.55 56.94
CA ALA A 470 6.00 -13.86 57.82
C ALA A 470 7.45 -14.06 57.35
N GLY A 471 8.21 -12.96 57.30
CA GLY A 471 9.59 -12.96 56.80
C GLY A 471 9.74 -12.76 55.31
N THR A 472 8.67 -12.64 54.56
CA THR A 472 8.71 -12.23 53.11
C THR A 472 9.26 -10.79 53.05
N THR A 473 10.37 -10.59 52.34
CA THR A 473 11.03 -9.29 52.21
C THR A 473 11.20 -8.91 50.74
N GLY A 474 10.92 -7.63 50.43
CA GLY A 474 11.10 -7.06 49.10
C GLY A 474 10.00 -7.40 48.13
N ALA A 475 9.95 -6.61 47.04
CA ALA A 475 8.99 -6.76 45.99
C ALA A 475 9.44 -7.82 44.95
N ALA A 476 8.52 -8.67 44.49
CA ALA A 476 8.77 -9.74 43.56
C ALA A 476 7.81 -9.66 42.34
N ASP A 477 8.27 -10.09 41.19
CA ASP A 477 7.43 -10.16 39.97
C ASP A 477 6.46 -11.36 40.01
N GLU A 478 6.90 -12.45 40.70
CA GLU A 478 6.10 -13.65 40.90
C GLU A 478 5.71 -13.79 42.38
N LEU A 479 4.64 -14.53 42.65
CA LEU A 479 4.22 -14.78 44.04
C LEU A 479 5.29 -15.55 44.80
N PRO A 480 5.73 -15.09 45.96
CA PRO A 480 6.67 -15.81 46.80
C PRO A 480 6.15 -17.17 47.23
N GLU A 481 7.04 -18.10 47.57
CA GLU A 481 6.68 -19.40 48.13
C GLU A 481 5.85 -19.23 49.41
N GLY A 482 4.73 -19.92 49.49
CA GLY A 482 3.77 -19.83 50.60
C GLY A 482 2.83 -18.63 50.57
N ALA A 483 2.94 -17.76 49.55
CA ALA A 483 1.95 -16.70 49.31
C ALA A 483 0.60 -17.29 48.90
N GLU A 484 -0.48 -16.71 49.41
CA GLU A 484 -1.85 -17.15 49.13
C GLU A 484 -2.69 -16.03 48.54
N VAL A 485 -3.22 -16.22 47.34
CA VAL A 485 -4.20 -15.28 46.75
C VAL A 485 -5.55 -15.48 47.42
N ARG A 486 -5.97 -14.50 48.22
CA ARG A 486 -7.25 -14.52 48.95
C ARG A 486 -8.45 -14.29 48.05
N GLY A 487 -8.24 -13.59 46.93
CA GLY A 487 -9.24 -13.34 45.94
C GLY A 487 -8.79 -12.34 44.89
N THR A 488 -9.65 -12.12 43.88
CA THR A 488 -9.39 -11.21 42.77
C THR A 488 -10.50 -10.22 42.60
N VAL A 489 -10.16 -8.96 42.43
CA VAL A 489 -11.08 -7.88 42.10
C VAL A 489 -10.85 -7.42 40.67
N ARG A 490 -11.93 -7.12 39.95
CA ARG A 490 -11.89 -6.57 38.60
C ARG A 490 -12.23 -5.06 38.63
N ALA A 491 -11.30 -4.24 38.19
CA ALA A 491 -11.51 -2.82 37.99
C ALA A 491 -11.60 -2.49 36.50
N VAL A 492 -12.51 -1.61 36.10
CA VAL A 492 -12.68 -1.17 34.71
C VAL A 492 -12.46 0.32 34.63
N PHE A 493 -11.55 0.72 33.74
CA PHE A 493 -11.20 2.11 33.52
C PHE A 493 -11.61 2.53 32.13
N THR A 494 -12.28 3.66 32.04
CA THR A 494 -12.69 4.29 30.77
C THR A 494 -12.40 5.77 30.86
N ALA A 495 -11.63 6.29 29.88
CA ALA A 495 -11.30 7.71 29.87
C ALA A 495 -12.53 8.57 29.59
N SER A 496 -12.62 9.71 30.23
CA SER A 496 -13.53 10.77 29.87
C SER A 496 -12.77 11.87 29.12
N GLY A 497 -12.93 11.91 27.79
CA GLY A 497 -12.23 12.88 26.94
C GLY A 497 -10.73 12.59 26.78
N THR A 498 -9.89 13.60 26.97
CA THR A 498 -8.43 13.53 26.78
C THR A 498 -7.64 13.20 28.03
N GLN A 499 -8.26 12.57 29.04
CA GLN A 499 -7.58 12.22 30.29
C GLN A 499 -6.48 11.19 30.05
N GLU A 500 -5.28 11.51 30.50
CA GLU A 500 -4.11 10.61 30.45
C GLU A 500 -3.91 9.83 31.76
N THR A 501 -4.61 10.22 32.84
CA THR A 501 -4.49 9.60 34.17
C THR A 501 -5.87 9.44 34.80
N MET A 502 -6.14 8.25 35.34
CA MET A 502 -7.37 7.91 36.04
C MET A 502 -7.02 7.17 37.31
N THR A 503 -7.69 7.53 38.42
CA THR A 503 -7.56 6.84 39.70
C THR A 503 -8.95 6.31 40.11
N LEU A 504 -8.97 5.07 40.56
CA LEU A 504 -10.18 4.41 41.07
C LEU A 504 -9.87 3.83 42.44
N GLU A 505 -10.68 4.18 43.45
CA GLU A 505 -10.65 3.49 44.73
C GLU A 505 -11.39 2.15 44.57
N VAL A 506 -10.70 1.09 44.90
CA VAL A 506 -11.19 -0.29 44.75
C VAL A 506 -11.33 -0.91 46.12
N LEU A 507 -12.55 -1.28 46.43
CA LEU A 507 -12.87 -2.01 47.67
C LEU A 507 -12.57 -3.50 47.47
N SER A 508 -11.95 -4.14 48.46
CA SER A 508 -11.71 -5.60 48.42
C SER A 508 -13.04 -6.41 48.42
N GLY A 509 -14.14 -5.77 48.69
CA GLY A 509 -15.47 -6.38 48.69
C GLY A 509 -15.61 -7.43 49.81
N GLU A 510 -15.84 -8.70 49.45
CA GLU A 510 -15.93 -9.79 50.40
C GLU A 510 -14.57 -10.50 50.64
N ILE A 511 -13.49 -10.07 49.97
CA ILE A 511 -12.20 -10.66 50.09
C ILE A 511 -11.53 -10.11 51.36
N ALA A 512 -11.17 -11.02 52.24
CA ALA A 512 -10.61 -10.68 53.54
C ALA A 512 -9.21 -11.30 53.74
N ALA A 513 -8.41 -10.67 54.61
CA ALA A 513 -7.18 -11.23 55.13
C ALA A 513 -7.47 -12.59 55.82
N PRO A 514 -6.49 -13.44 56.02
CA PRO A 514 -6.64 -14.63 56.83
C PRO A 514 -6.86 -14.25 58.31
N GLU A 515 -7.48 -15.14 59.08
CA GLU A 515 -7.70 -14.99 60.51
C GLU A 515 -6.43 -15.31 61.28
N THR A 516 -5.37 -14.49 61.08
CA THR A 516 -4.05 -14.62 61.71
C THR A 516 -3.48 -13.23 61.95
N VAL A 517 -2.47 -13.14 62.76
CA VAL A 517 -1.63 -11.93 62.98
C VAL A 517 -0.25 -12.09 62.32
N GLU A 518 -0.02 -13.16 61.62
CA GLU A 518 1.25 -13.45 60.94
C GLU A 518 1.23 -13.00 59.50
N GLY A 519 2.35 -12.46 59.00
CA GLY A 519 2.52 -12.02 57.63
C GLY A 519 1.94 -10.65 57.34
N THR A 520 1.79 -10.39 56.06
CA THR A 520 1.25 -9.13 55.50
C THR A 520 0.26 -9.38 54.41
N MET A 521 -0.56 -8.41 54.13
CA MET A 521 -1.41 -8.42 52.93
C MET A 521 -0.82 -7.46 51.90
N SER A 522 -0.80 -7.87 50.65
CA SER A 522 -0.37 -7.02 49.54
C SER A 522 -1.34 -7.10 48.36
N TRP A 523 -1.55 -5.97 47.72
CA TRP A 523 -2.19 -5.96 46.41
C TRP A 523 -1.15 -6.20 45.34
N GLN A 524 -1.54 -6.97 44.28
CA GLN A 524 -0.81 -7.09 43.04
C GLN A 524 -1.78 -6.86 41.89
N TRP A 525 -1.57 -5.76 41.18
CA TRP A 525 -2.39 -5.40 40.04
C TRP A 525 -1.74 -5.80 38.73
N SER A 526 -2.58 -6.19 37.76
CA SER A 526 -2.15 -6.53 36.42
C SER A 526 -3.19 -6.07 35.39
N ILE A 527 -2.73 -5.87 34.17
CA ILE A 527 -3.54 -5.65 32.97
C ILE A 527 -3.29 -6.84 32.04
N PRO A 528 -3.97 -7.98 32.25
CA PRO A 528 -3.74 -9.17 31.46
C PRO A 528 -4.44 -9.05 30.10
N ARG A 529 -3.80 -9.63 29.07
CA ARG A 529 -4.27 -9.57 27.67
C ARG A 529 -5.67 -10.19 27.49
N ASP A 530 -5.90 -11.32 28.11
CA ASP A 530 -7.11 -12.11 28.00
C ASP A 530 -8.35 -11.51 28.68
N ALA A 531 -8.11 -10.56 29.60
CA ALA A 531 -9.20 -9.82 30.24
C ALA A 531 -9.67 -8.61 29.41
N GLN A 532 -8.91 -8.21 28.36
CA GLN A 532 -9.22 -7.02 27.57
C GLN A 532 -10.22 -7.32 26.46
N THR A 533 -11.17 -6.40 26.24
CA THR A 533 -12.04 -6.42 25.04
C THR A 533 -11.24 -6.16 23.77
N TRP A 534 -10.15 -5.39 23.87
CA TRP A 534 -9.25 -5.03 22.77
C TRP A 534 -7.81 -5.44 23.10
N PRO A 535 -7.51 -6.76 23.08
CA PRO A 535 -6.25 -7.31 23.58
C PRO A 535 -5.01 -6.85 22.80
N ASP A 536 -5.18 -6.41 21.56
CA ASP A 536 -4.09 -5.93 20.71
C ASP A 536 -3.83 -4.43 20.86
N LEU A 537 -4.75 -3.68 21.48
CA LEU A 537 -4.63 -2.24 21.67
C LEU A 537 -4.06 -1.83 23.02
N VAL A 538 -3.85 -2.78 23.93
CA VAL A 538 -3.33 -2.54 25.26
C VAL A 538 -2.14 -3.47 25.49
N ILE A 539 -0.99 -2.90 25.85
CA ILE A 539 0.19 -3.69 26.20
C ILE A 539 -0.02 -4.25 27.62
N PRO A 540 0.03 -5.56 27.81
CA PRO A 540 -0.08 -6.18 29.14
C PRO A 540 0.98 -5.67 30.09
N SER A 541 0.60 -5.46 31.34
CA SER A 541 1.51 -5.06 32.41
C SER A 541 1.11 -5.68 33.73
N GLN A 542 2.05 -5.75 34.66
CA GLN A 542 1.86 -6.29 36.00
C GLN A 542 2.77 -5.56 36.97
N GLU A 543 2.24 -5.25 38.16
CA GLU A 543 3.01 -4.75 39.28
C GLU A 543 3.69 -5.87 40.05
N LYS A 544 4.73 -5.53 40.76
CA LYS A 544 5.36 -6.46 41.72
C LYS A 544 4.48 -6.61 42.94
N VAL A 545 4.42 -7.81 43.51
CA VAL A 545 3.79 -8.06 44.79
C VAL A 545 4.76 -7.70 45.91
N GLY A 546 4.25 -7.19 47.01
CA GLY A 546 5.07 -6.85 48.18
C GLY A 546 5.74 -5.46 48.10
N LEU A 547 5.29 -4.59 47.24
CA LEU A 547 5.68 -3.18 47.24
C LEU A 547 5.20 -2.52 48.55
N PRO A 548 6.04 -1.68 49.21
CA PRO A 548 5.68 -1.06 50.49
C PRO A 548 4.37 -0.27 50.47
N GLU A 549 4.13 0.46 49.39
CA GLU A 549 2.92 1.25 49.15
C GLU A 549 1.65 0.43 48.93
N GLN A 550 1.80 -0.86 48.65
CA GLN A 550 0.73 -1.82 48.37
C GLN A 550 0.59 -2.87 49.48
N THR A 551 1.38 -2.77 50.54
CA THR A 551 1.48 -3.79 51.57
C THR A 551 1.03 -3.23 52.91
N GLN A 552 0.17 -3.94 53.61
CA GLN A 552 -0.33 -3.62 54.93
C GLN A 552 -0.05 -4.74 55.91
N LEU A 553 0.23 -4.38 57.14
CA LEU A 553 0.46 -5.33 58.24
C LEU A 553 -0.86 -5.95 58.67
N ILE A 554 -0.85 -7.25 58.96
CA ILE A 554 -1.97 -7.88 59.68
C ILE A 554 -1.67 -7.70 61.17
N ARG A 555 -2.50 -6.93 61.86
CA ARG A 555 -2.31 -6.69 63.28
C ARG A 555 -3.63 -6.49 64.00
N LEU A 556 -3.59 -6.75 65.29
CA LEU A 556 -4.68 -6.40 66.21
C LEU A 556 -4.61 -4.91 66.55
N PRO A 557 -5.73 -4.31 66.99
CA PRO A 557 -5.76 -2.92 67.40
C PRO A 557 -4.81 -2.68 68.60
N LEU A 558 -4.20 -1.52 68.63
CA LEU A 558 -3.42 -1.08 69.77
C LEU A 558 -4.37 -0.62 70.85
N VAL A 559 -4.09 -1.07 72.07
CA VAL A 559 -4.82 -0.65 73.28
C VAL A 559 -3.85 0.13 74.16
N THR A 560 -4.26 1.31 74.55
CA THR A 560 -3.57 2.12 75.57
C THR A 560 -4.61 2.55 76.59
N THR A 561 -4.20 2.89 77.76
CA THR A 561 -5.18 3.28 78.79
C THR A 561 -4.82 4.61 79.47
N ARG A 562 -5.78 5.19 80.09
CA ARG A 562 -5.63 6.40 80.86
C ARG A 562 -6.54 6.35 82.09
N ALA A 563 -5.98 6.10 83.27
CA ALA A 563 -6.69 6.14 84.51
C ALA A 563 -7.20 7.54 84.84
N GLN A 564 -8.32 7.64 85.50
CA GLN A 564 -8.84 8.89 86.02
C GLN A 564 -7.87 9.46 87.09
N SER A 565 -7.23 10.62 86.84
CA SER A 565 -6.23 11.23 87.67
C SER A 565 -6.84 11.94 88.87
N ASP A 566 -7.93 12.59 88.73
CA ASP A 566 -8.62 13.41 89.73
C ASP A 566 -9.76 12.63 90.35
N VAL A 567 -9.50 12.02 91.50
CA VAL A 567 -10.46 11.23 92.24
C VAL A 567 -10.64 11.88 93.63
N ASP A 568 -11.93 12.13 93.98
CA ASP A 568 -12.29 12.62 95.28
C ASP A 568 -12.09 11.54 96.35
N TRP A 569 -11.67 11.94 97.57
CA TRP A 569 -11.52 10.99 98.70
C TRP A 569 -12.88 10.34 99.05
N GLY A 570 -12.91 9.02 98.89
CA GLY A 570 -14.19 8.24 99.00
C GLY A 570 -15.07 8.31 97.74
N GLY A 571 -14.55 8.85 96.66
CA GLY A 571 -15.19 8.89 95.40
C GLY A 571 -15.02 7.59 94.60
N THR A 572 -15.25 7.69 93.30
CA THR A 572 -15.12 6.56 92.34
C THR A 572 -13.93 6.77 91.43
N ALA A 573 -13.20 5.71 91.13
CA ALA A 573 -12.11 5.72 90.17
C ALA A 573 -12.51 4.83 88.96
N THR A 574 -12.18 5.30 87.77
CA THR A 574 -12.34 4.56 86.54
C THR A 574 -11.05 4.65 85.75
N ASP A 575 -10.92 3.73 84.80
CA ASP A 575 -9.91 3.73 83.74
C ASP A 575 -10.58 3.76 82.37
N THR A 576 -9.89 4.32 81.37
CA THR A 576 -10.37 4.41 80.00
C THR A 576 -9.38 3.74 79.06
N ALA A 577 -9.78 2.66 78.44
CA ALA A 577 -9.04 2.05 77.37
C ALA A 577 -9.32 2.79 76.06
N ILE A 578 -8.24 3.14 75.34
CA ILE A 578 -8.26 3.79 74.04
C ILE A 578 -7.82 2.75 73.02
N VAL A 579 -8.76 2.25 72.20
CA VAL A 579 -8.53 1.28 71.18
C VAL A 579 -8.32 1.98 69.84
N THR A 580 -7.17 1.80 69.22
CA THR A 580 -6.79 2.44 67.94
C THR A 580 -6.33 1.41 66.94
N GLY A 581 -6.52 1.66 65.63
CA GLY A 581 -6.14 0.78 64.53
C GLY A 581 -7.22 -0.18 64.08
N PRO A 582 -6.91 -1.14 63.19
CA PRO A 582 -7.91 -2.01 62.56
C PRO A 582 -8.44 -3.05 63.57
N LEU A 583 -9.74 -3.22 63.57
CA LEU A 583 -10.41 -4.33 64.23
C LEU A 583 -10.41 -5.58 63.36
N PRO A 584 -10.46 -6.79 63.98
CA PRO A 584 -10.72 -8.02 63.22
C PRO A 584 -12.03 -7.97 62.41
N GLY A 585 -12.01 -8.50 61.17
CA GLY A 585 -13.22 -8.58 60.37
C GLY A 585 -14.22 -9.64 60.85
N THR A 586 -13.74 -10.62 61.59
CA THR A 586 -14.51 -11.69 62.23
C THR A 586 -14.03 -11.88 63.69
N GLY A 587 -14.83 -12.48 64.55
CA GLY A 587 -14.52 -12.63 65.95
C GLY A 587 -14.75 -11.34 66.72
N ALA A 588 -14.05 -11.19 67.85
CA ALA A 588 -14.18 -10.01 68.71
C ALA A 588 -12.86 -9.65 69.39
N VAL A 589 -12.70 -8.38 69.75
CA VAL A 589 -11.69 -7.94 70.68
C VAL A 589 -12.41 -7.50 71.96
N THR A 590 -11.95 -7.99 73.07
CA THR A 590 -12.44 -7.59 74.36
C THR A 590 -11.37 -6.94 75.18
N VAL A 591 -11.70 -5.89 75.95
CA VAL A 591 -10.83 -5.28 76.94
C VAL A 591 -11.38 -5.59 78.33
N ARG A 592 -10.56 -6.20 79.14
CA ARG A 592 -10.87 -6.56 80.51
C ARG A 592 -9.96 -5.74 81.42
N TRP A 593 -10.56 -5.19 82.49
CA TRP A 593 -9.84 -4.44 83.50
C TRP A 593 -9.66 -5.25 84.77
N GLU A 594 -8.54 -5.08 85.40
CA GLU A 594 -8.21 -5.48 86.76
C GLU A 594 -7.76 -4.23 87.57
N ALA A 595 -8.27 -4.02 88.74
CA ALA A 595 -7.94 -2.93 89.58
C ALA A 595 -7.23 -3.46 90.88
N PHE A 596 -6.19 -2.82 91.30
CA PHE A 596 -5.42 -3.27 92.41
C PHE A 596 -5.24 -2.11 93.41
N ARG A 597 -5.25 -2.47 94.67
CA ARG A 597 -4.95 -1.52 95.78
C ARG A 597 -3.48 -1.24 95.88
N GLY A 598 -3.07 0.04 95.74
CA GLY A 598 -1.74 0.51 96.03
C GLY A 598 -1.58 0.85 97.50
N PRO A 599 -0.43 0.68 98.09
CA PRO A 599 -0.13 1.14 99.46
C PRO A 599 -0.09 2.67 99.50
N ASP A 600 -0.59 3.23 100.66
CA ASP A 600 -0.68 4.66 100.81
C ASP A 600 0.72 5.29 100.87
N GLY A 601 0.97 6.35 100.07
CA GLY A 601 2.20 7.08 99.99
C GLY A 601 3.39 6.36 99.34
N ALA A 602 3.20 5.21 98.72
CA ALA A 602 4.25 4.54 97.99
C ALA A 602 4.53 5.26 96.63
N SER A 603 5.86 5.46 96.38
CA SER A 603 6.36 6.03 95.10
C SER A 603 6.57 4.97 93.99
N ASP A 604 6.62 3.71 94.35
CA ASP A 604 6.72 2.57 93.40
C ASP A 604 5.57 1.63 93.61
N LEU A 605 4.75 1.52 92.58
CA LEU A 605 3.58 0.69 92.56
C LEU A 605 3.66 -0.45 91.49
N THR A 606 4.84 -0.70 90.96
CA THR A 606 5.07 -1.69 89.91
C THR A 606 4.86 -3.15 90.32
N SER A 607 4.87 -3.43 91.62
CA SER A 607 4.69 -4.79 92.15
C SER A 607 3.35 -5.07 92.80
N VAL A 608 2.35 -4.12 92.69
CA VAL A 608 1.05 -4.27 93.36
C VAL A 608 0.03 -5.10 92.67
N CYS A 609 0.19 -5.40 91.37
CA CYS A 609 -0.78 -6.14 90.55
C CYS A 609 -0.71 -7.65 90.88
N THR A 610 -1.08 -7.99 92.13
CA THR A 610 -1.15 -9.36 92.59
C THR A 610 -2.61 -9.75 92.96
N PRO A 611 -2.97 -11.03 92.98
CA PRO A 611 -4.30 -11.44 93.34
C PRO A 611 -4.77 -10.94 94.71
N GLU A 612 -3.82 -10.78 95.67
CA GLU A 612 -4.10 -10.33 97.01
C GLU A 612 -4.50 -8.87 97.10
N ASN A 613 -4.05 -8.06 96.15
CA ASN A 613 -4.35 -6.63 96.05
C ASN A 613 -5.52 -6.30 95.14
N ARG A 614 -6.12 -7.31 94.52
CA ARG A 614 -7.20 -7.10 93.58
C ARG A 614 -8.45 -6.51 94.22
N LEU A 615 -8.96 -5.48 93.59
CA LEU A 615 -10.17 -4.77 94.03
C LEU A 615 -11.41 -5.29 93.25
N PRO A 616 -12.57 -5.31 93.88
CA PRO A 616 -13.81 -5.58 93.13
C PRO A 616 -14.13 -4.38 92.27
N LEU A 617 -14.57 -4.67 91.03
CA LEU A 617 -15.10 -3.67 90.12
C LEU A 617 -16.61 -3.74 90.17
N ASP A 618 -17.28 -2.55 90.12
CA ASP A 618 -18.74 -2.45 90.09
C ASP A 618 -19.25 -2.62 88.65
N GLY A 619 -19.84 -3.77 88.38
CA GLY A 619 -20.33 -4.12 87.00
C GLY A 619 -19.47 -5.19 86.33
N THR A 620 -19.61 -5.31 84.99
CA THR A 620 -18.87 -6.29 84.18
C THR A 620 -17.54 -5.73 83.75
N PRO A 621 -16.39 -6.29 84.20
CA PRO A 621 -15.08 -5.74 83.89
C PRO A 621 -14.57 -6.10 82.46
N VAL A 622 -15.49 -6.27 81.54
CA VAL A 622 -15.16 -6.63 80.12
C VAL A 622 -16.02 -5.78 79.17
N ALA A 623 -15.40 -5.12 78.26
CA ALA A 623 -16.06 -4.46 77.12
C ALA A 623 -15.71 -5.17 75.83
N VAL A 624 -16.70 -5.39 74.95
CA VAL A 624 -16.49 -5.89 73.58
C VAL A 624 -16.32 -4.66 72.68
N THR A 625 -15.19 -4.56 72.02
CA THR A 625 -14.92 -3.46 71.12
C THR A 625 -15.52 -3.71 69.76
N THR A 626 -16.38 -2.83 69.32
CA THR A 626 -17.05 -2.91 68.00
C THR A 626 -16.54 -1.85 67.01
N THR A 627 -15.91 -0.82 67.49
CA THR A 627 -15.30 0.29 66.73
C THR A 627 -14.05 0.76 67.47
N PRO A 628 -13.02 1.31 66.78
CA PRO A 628 -12.00 2.08 67.45
C PRO A 628 -12.61 3.21 68.26
N GLY A 629 -12.06 3.48 69.47
CA GLY A 629 -12.64 4.51 70.36
C GLY A 629 -12.22 4.31 71.81
N GLU A 630 -12.88 5.05 72.69
CA GLU A 630 -12.69 5.02 74.14
C GLU A 630 -13.71 4.13 74.83
N TYR A 631 -13.25 3.24 75.68
CA TYR A 631 -14.08 2.29 76.44
C TYR A 631 -13.74 2.47 77.95
N GLN A 632 -14.73 2.76 78.74
CA GLN A 632 -14.57 3.03 80.18
C GLN A 632 -14.72 1.75 81.01
N SER A 633 -13.82 1.59 81.98
CA SER A 633 -13.90 0.49 82.96
C SER A 633 -15.14 0.63 83.86
N PRO A 634 -15.61 -0.45 84.46
CA PRO A 634 -16.38 -0.35 85.69
C PRO A 634 -15.63 0.42 86.76
N ALA A 635 -16.38 1.05 87.68
CA ALA A 635 -15.82 1.88 88.73
C ALA A 635 -15.39 1.07 89.95
N VAL A 636 -14.29 1.49 90.54
CA VAL A 636 -13.92 1.15 91.94
C VAL A 636 -14.61 2.17 92.82
N GLN A 637 -15.37 1.74 93.81
CA GLN A 637 -16.11 2.60 94.75
C GLN A 637 -15.34 2.88 96.01
N ASP A 638 -15.62 3.96 96.72
CA ASP A 638 -15.06 4.38 97.99
C ASP A 638 -13.53 4.40 97.96
N VAL A 639 -12.96 5.08 96.96
CA VAL A 639 -11.51 5.13 96.74
C VAL A 639 -10.83 6.04 97.78
N ARG A 640 -10.03 5.44 98.67
CA ARG A 640 -9.27 6.13 99.70
C ARG A 640 -7.79 5.80 99.69
N PHE A 641 -7.34 5.16 98.65
CA PHE A 641 -5.95 4.66 98.43
C PHE A 641 -5.65 4.74 96.90
N PRO A 642 -4.43 4.71 96.46
CA PRO A 642 -4.10 4.64 95.09
C PRO A 642 -4.71 3.38 94.45
N VAL A 643 -5.38 3.53 93.35
CA VAL A 643 -5.89 2.42 92.55
C VAL A 643 -4.97 2.27 91.34
N VAL A 644 -4.36 1.11 91.20
CA VAL A 644 -3.55 0.75 90.05
C VAL A 644 -4.40 -0.10 89.10
N TRP A 645 -4.49 0.35 87.87
CA TRP A 645 -5.25 -0.32 86.84
C TRP A 645 -4.31 -1.18 86.00
N GLN A 646 -4.87 -2.31 85.44
CA GLN A 646 -4.27 -3.12 84.43
C GLN A 646 -5.31 -3.59 83.52
N GLU A 647 -5.21 -3.19 82.27
CA GLU A 647 -6.09 -3.69 81.20
C GLU A 647 -5.47 -4.92 80.51
N ILE A 648 -6.33 -5.79 80.02
CA ILE A 648 -5.96 -6.98 79.24
C ILE A 648 -6.82 -7.02 78.00
N ALA A 649 -6.21 -6.88 76.83
CA ALA A 649 -6.94 -7.05 75.60
C ALA A 649 -6.79 -8.48 75.09
N THR A 650 -7.93 -9.06 74.78
CA THR A 650 -8.05 -10.45 74.31
C THR A 650 -8.72 -10.47 72.97
N TRP A 651 -8.05 -11.07 72.03
CA TRP A 651 -8.65 -11.41 70.71
C TRP A 651 -9.36 -12.77 70.82
N ILE A 652 -10.59 -12.78 70.38
CA ILE A 652 -11.43 -14.01 70.31
C ILE A 652 -11.68 -14.28 68.86
N PRO A 653 -10.88 -15.14 68.16
CA PRO A 653 -11.07 -15.47 66.79
C PRO A 653 -12.39 -16.22 66.59
N SER A 654 -12.92 -16.24 65.36
CA SER A 654 -14.15 -16.94 65.02
C SER A 654 -14.01 -18.46 65.16
N SER A 655 -12.79 -18.98 65.00
CA SER A 655 -12.42 -20.39 65.06
C SER A 655 -11.17 -20.59 65.90
N GLY A 656 -11.26 -20.53 67.20
CA GLY A 656 -10.07 -20.77 68.01
C GLY A 656 -10.25 -20.36 69.49
N ALA A 657 -9.23 -20.57 70.27
CA ALA A 657 -9.19 -20.13 71.64
C ALA A 657 -8.90 -18.63 71.76
N PRO A 658 -9.46 -17.95 72.75
CA PRO A 658 -9.11 -16.54 73.03
C PRO A 658 -7.61 -16.38 73.32
N VAL A 659 -7.03 -15.30 72.80
CA VAL A 659 -5.62 -14.97 72.91
C VAL A 659 -5.46 -13.59 73.55
N ASP A 660 -4.86 -13.54 74.73
CA ASP A 660 -4.43 -12.29 75.34
C ASP A 660 -3.23 -11.75 74.54
N TYR A 661 -3.38 -10.59 73.92
CA TYR A 661 -2.32 -10.03 73.06
C TYR A 661 -1.75 -8.71 73.60
N HIS A 662 -2.43 -8.11 74.59
CA HIS A 662 -1.95 -6.93 75.30
C HIS A 662 -2.29 -7.07 76.78
N ARG A 663 -1.39 -6.64 77.60
CA ARG A 663 -1.54 -6.48 79.04
C ARG A 663 -0.85 -5.23 79.44
N GLY A 664 -1.53 -4.29 80.11
CA GLY A 664 -0.92 -3.07 80.62
C GLY A 664 0.15 -3.33 81.65
N GLU A 665 1.11 -2.41 81.70
CA GLU A 665 2.19 -2.45 82.69
C GLU A 665 1.71 -2.01 84.08
N CYS A 666 2.00 -2.79 85.09
CA CYS A 666 1.59 -2.50 86.47
C CYS A 666 2.28 -1.27 86.99
N GLY A 667 1.57 -0.32 87.60
CA GLY A 667 2.07 0.78 88.34
C GLY A 667 2.72 1.92 87.58
N VAL A 668 2.48 1.97 86.23
CA VAL A 668 2.91 3.14 85.44
C VAL A 668 2.00 4.34 85.76
N PRO A 669 2.49 5.57 85.67
CA PRO A 669 1.79 6.77 86.15
C PRO A 669 0.42 7.02 85.60
N HIS A 670 0.20 6.65 84.32
CA HIS A 670 -1.07 6.86 83.64
C HIS A 670 -2.11 5.73 83.89
N GLU A 671 -1.69 4.71 84.66
CA GLU A 671 -2.50 3.59 85.14
C GLU A 671 -2.87 3.73 86.60
N ILE A 672 -2.64 4.88 87.20
CA ILE A 672 -2.87 5.11 88.63
C ILE A 672 -3.88 6.20 88.88
N SER A 673 -4.94 5.90 89.58
CA SER A 673 -5.91 6.86 90.12
C SER A 673 -5.56 7.13 91.56
N THR A 674 -5.16 8.34 91.90
CA THR A 674 -4.81 8.72 93.23
C THR A 674 -5.85 9.65 93.84
N PRO A 675 -6.55 9.26 94.93
CA PRO A 675 -7.53 10.13 95.57
C PRO A 675 -6.82 11.29 96.31
N ALA A 676 -7.38 12.48 96.12
CA ALA A 676 -6.95 13.63 96.90
C ALA A 676 -7.30 13.47 98.41
N PRO A 677 -6.36 13.51 99.31
CA PRO A 677 -6.72 13.40 100.73
C PRO A 677 -7.64 14.55 101.13
N PRO A 678 -8.59 14.31 102.06
CA PRO A 678 -9.50 15.37 102.46
C PRO A 678 -8.62 16.54 103.04
N GLU A 679 -8.91 17.74 102.53
CA GLU A 679 -8.29 18.92 103.04
C GLU A 679 -8.47 18.97 104.55
N ALA A 680 -7.41 18.93 105.31
CA ALA A 680 -7.43 19.13 106.78
C ALA A 680 -7.98 20.55 107.04
N SER A 681 -9.15 20.64 107.59
CA SER A 681 -9.79 21.92 108.02
C SER A 681 -8.82 22.72 108.83
N ALA A 682 -8.19 23.71 108.25
CA ALA A 682 -7.31 24.65 108.95
C ALA A 682 -8.22 25.48 109.93
N PRO A 683 -7.84 25.61 111.23
CA PRO A 683 -8.56 26.42 112.16
C PRO A 683 -8.58 27.89 111.75
N ALA A 684 -9.79 28.53 111.76
CA ALA A 684 -9.99 29.90 111.32
C ALA A 684 -9.24 30.88 112.29
N SER A 685 -8.12 31.45 111.88
CA SER A 685 -7.47 32.61 112.45
C SER A 685 -7.99 33.88 111.76
N ARG A 686 -8.87 34.60 112.45
CA ARG A 686 -9.21 36.00 112.16
C ARG A 686 -7.94 36.86 112.40
N LEU A 687 -7.53 37.60 111.42
CA LEU A 687 -6.88 38.89 111.65
C LEU A 687 -7.17 39.85 110.46
N ALA A 688 -7.37 41.08 110.93
CA ALA A 688 -7.98 42.21 110.27
C ALA A 688 -7.20 42.78 109.09
N ALA A 689 -8.00 43.48 108.33
CA ALA A 689 -7.65 44.31 107.20
C ALA A 689 -6.75 45.48 107.54
N THR A 690 -5.82 45.83 106.76
CA THR A 690 -5.45 47.23 106.41
C THR A 690 -4.71 47.28 105.06
N GLY A 691 -5.29 47.94 104.17
CA GLY A 691 -4.76 49.05 103.34
C GLY A 691 -3.73 48.83 102.25
N GLY A 692 -4.13 49.11 101.09
CA GLY A 692 -3.40 50.01 100.25
C GLY A 692 -2.60 49.45 99.07
N GLY A 693 -3.01 49.83 97.98
CA GLY A 693 -2.06 50.26 96.95
C GLY A 693 -1.97 49.44 95.65
N ALA A 694 -2.64 49.97 94.69
CA ALA A 694 -2.43 49.89 93.24
C ALA A 694 -1.07 49.43 92.74
N ALA A 695 -1.11 48.70 91.65
CA ALA A 695 -0.60 49.04 90.31
C ALA A 695 -0.56 47.83 89.41
N THR A 696 -1.41 47.89 88.43
CA THR A 696 -1.20 47.81 86.98
C THR A 696 0.06 47.09 86.44
N SER A 697 -0.23 46.38 85.42
CA SER A 697 0.63 46.01 84.31
C SER A 697 1.19 44.59 84.32
N ALA A 698 0.65 43.70 83.49
CA ALA A 698 1.10 43.46 82.16
C ALA A 698 0.31 42.32 81.53
N LEU A 699 -0.68 42.70 80.79
CA LEU A 699 -1.04 41.92 79.61
C LEU A 699 0.08 42.08 78.60
N TRP A 700 0.21 41.10 77.75
CA TRP A 700 0.96 40.96 76.51
C TRP A 700 2.05 39.90 76.58
N LEU A 701 1.68 38.74 76.00
CA LEU A 701 2.49 37.95 75.07
C LEU A 701 1.79 36.62 74.79
N ALA A 702 0.81 36.69 73.89
CA ALA A 702 0.35 35.54 73.05
C ALA A 702 -0.35 36.08 71.82
N GLY A 703 0.45 36.41 70.83
CA GLY A 703 -0.04 36.94 69.58
C GLY A 703 1.08 37.27 68.61
N GLY A 704 1.71 36.27 68.02
CA GLY A 704 2.79 36.58 67.08
C GLY A 704 3.39 35.41 66.36
N LEU A 705 2.58 34.57 65.76
CA LEU A 705 3.07 33.57 64.77
C LEU A 705 1.99 33.22 63.71
N GLY A 706 1.39 34.27 63.13
CA GLY A 706 0.35 34.09 62.08
C GLY A 706 0.56 34.91 60.80
N ALA A 707 1.59 35.75 60.68
CA ALA A 707 1.70 36.71 59.57
C ALA A 707 2.89 36.51 58.63
N GLY A 708 3.76 35.52 58.86
CA GLY A 708 4.96 35.27 58.03
C GLY A 708 4.77 34.32 56.85
N GLY A 709 3.68 33.56 56.81
CA GLY A 709 3.46 32.51 55.77
C GLY A 709 2.88 32.98 54.45
N LEU A 710 2.12 34.07 54.42
CA LEU A 710 1.41 34.52 53.21
C LEU A 710 2.26 35.42 52.26
N ALA A 711 3.31 36.06 52.76
CA ALA A 711 4.15 36.93 51.97
C ALA A 711 5.20 36.17 51.12
N ALA A 712 5.60 34.97 51.52
CA ALA A 712 6.53 34.14 50.78
C ALA A 712 5.91 33.40 49.60
N LEU A 713 4.59 33.10 49.64
CA LEU A 713 3.88 32.42 48.54
C LEU A 713 3.55 33.35 47.37
N LEU A 714 3.33 34.64 47.62
CA LEU A 714 3.03 35.64 46.57
C LEU A 714 4.29 36.13 45.86
N LEU A 715 5.48 36.04 46.46
CA LEU A 715 6.75 36.39 45.80
C LEU A 715 7.23 35.26 44.88
N ALA A 716 6.96 33.99 45.19
CA ALA A 716 7.31 32.86 44.35
C ALA A 716 6.43 32.75 43.08
N MET A 717 5.18 33.25 43.11
CA MET A 717 4.32 33.27 41.93
C MET A 717 4.62 34.44 40.95
N ARG A 718 5.22 35.55 41.45
CA ARG A 718 5.64 36.64 40.57
C ARG A 718 6.97 36.38 39.81
N LEU A 719 7.85 35.58 40.38
CA LEU A 719 9.13 35.24 39.74
C LEU A 719 9.00 34.14 38.66
N ARG A 720 7.92 33.33 38.66
CA ARG A 720 7.65 32.37 37.61
C ARG A 720 6.97 32.98 36.34
N ARG A 721 6.36 34.16 36.47
CA ARG A 721 5.74 34.86 35.32
C ARG A 721 6.73 35.71 34.51
N ALA A 722 7.87 36.09 35.07
CA ALA A 722 8.89 36.90 34.41
C ALA A 722 9.90 36.09 33.58
N ARG A 723 9.92 34.76 33.64
CA ARG A 723 10.82 33.89 32.87
C ARG A 723 10.19 33.29 31.59
N ARG A 724 8.93 33.59 31.30
CA ARG A 724 8.25 33.11 30.06
C ARG A 724 8.15 34.15 28.91
N SER A 725 8.69 35.35 29.10
CA SER A 725 8.63 36.41 28.07
C SER A 725 9.97 36.78 27.41
N SER A 726 11.04 35.96 27.59
CA SER A 726 12.35 36.24 26.97
C SER A 726 12.87 35.12 26.02
N LEU A 727 11.97 34.25 25.52
CA LEU A 727 12.32 33.23 24.52
C LEU A 727 11.33 33.24 23.34
N ALA A 728 11.02 34.45 22.85
CA ALA A 728 10.37 34.64 21.54
C ALA A 728 10.86 35.97 20.95
N ARG A 729 12.04 35.94 20.40
CA ARG A 729 12.52 36.81 19.31
C ARG A 729 13.58 36.07 18.48
#